data_a07054d58f913594610fd016a8fd1178
#
_entry.id   a07054d58f913594610fd016a8fd1178
#
_cell.length_a   1.000
_cell.length_b   1.000
_cell.length_c   1.000
_cell.angle_alpha   90.00
_cell.angle_beta   90.00
_cell.angle_gamma   90.00
#
_symmetry.space_group_name_H-M   'P 1'
#
loop_
_entity.id
_entity.type
_entity.pdbx_description
1 polymer ?
#
loop_
_entity_poly.entity_id
_entity_poly.type
_entity_poly.pdbx_seq_one_letter_code
_entity_poly.pdbx_strand_id
1 'polypeptide(L)'
;MSGDDASAVARLTAAVTAARGALGATAFPLATDDAADARRTRAELLGQLDDYLLPRLRARDAPLVAVVGGSTGAGKSTLVNALVGSPVSAPGVLRPTTRAPVLVHHPLDGAWFTSDRALPGLARLRSDAAGRTGPPPGAPADARTLRLVADDHVPRGLALVDAPDVDSVATENRELAHQLLAAADLWLFVTTAARYADAVPWDLLAAAGRRRAQVALVLDRVDPGAEAVESDLARLAEAEGLGAARIFLVPETSPGDDGLLPARTVAPLARWLTRLAADAEARRGVVDATRDGVVDDLVRRLRDLADAAGTQADAAAELRRAVDDASEDAARTLLEATADGSLLRGEVLGRWQELVGGNELFAGFQRAVGRARDRVAAFFRGRSEAVPRLERAIGSSLEGLVLDAAETADQRTAAAWQGTPAGRALLTGGDAPVPPTAHGELRERTAAEVRGWQEDVLALVRDRGAAKRGTARALSLGINGVGAVLMVLVFASTAGLTGAEIGIAGGTAAASQAVLSAVFGDEAVRQLTRAARDALDARVRAVLAAEAERYRSVLDALRTADGEALCAAADDVERSAREERAAREADGAGDDERPPHAPPAARGAGLRGADLPEEGPDGRPADDGATGPGEGGRGGFWRRVLRGGHG
;
A
#
# COMPACT_ATOMS: atom_id res chain seq x y z
N MET A 1 33.63 -9.21 17.57
CA MET A 1 32.50 -8.24 17.59
C MET A 1 32.72 -7.30 18.73
N SER A 2 33.00 -6.05 18.43
CA SER A 2 33.11 -5.00 19.45
C SER A 2 31.71 -4.65 20.01
N GLY A 3 31.67 -4.00 21.18
CA GLY A 3 30.40 -3.53 21.75
C GLY A 3 29.68 -2.52 20.84
N ASP A 4 30.45 -1.79 20.02
CA ASP A 4 29.95 -0.79 19.07
C ASP A 4 29.28 -1.43 17.85
N ASP A 5 29.80 -2.55 17.32
CA ASP A 5 29.19 -3.30 16.22
C ASP A 5 27.82 -3.90 16.66
N ALA A 6 27.75 -4.51 17.86
CA ALA A 6 26.49 -5.03 18.38
C ALA A 6 25.42 -3.92 18.57
N SER A 7 25.85 -2.74 19.01
CA SER A 7 24.96 -1.58 19.17
C SER A 7 24.48 -1.05 17.84
N ALA A 8 25.34 -0.96 16.82
CA ALA A 8 24.97 -0.51 15.47
C ALA A 8 23.96 -1.46 14.79
N VAL A 9 24.17 -2.78 14.91
CA VAL A 9 23.22 -3.79 14.43
C VAL A 9 21.87 -3.68 15.13
N ALA A 10 21.85 -3.43 16.45
CA ALA A 10 20.60 -3.25 17.19
C ALA A 10 19.83 -2.02 16.69
N ARG A 11 20.53 -0.90 16.40
CA ARG A 11 19.90 0.30 15.81
C ARG A 11 19.33 0.03 14.43
N LEU A 12 20.10 -0.61 13.55
CA LEU A 12 19.60 -0.98 12.21
C LEU A 12 18.38 -1.92 12.32
N THR A 13 18.41 -2.90 13.23
CA THR A 13 17.27 -3.81 13.45
C THR A 13 16.03 -3.05 13.91
N ALA A 14 16.19 -2.05 14.79
CA ALA A 14 15.09 -1.20 15.26
C ALA A 14 14.52 -0.35 14.12
N ALA A 15 15.39 0.29 13.31
CA ALA A 15 14.99 1.10 12.17
C ALA A 15 14.23 0.27 11.11
N VAL A 16 14.73 -0.92 10.77
CA VAL A 16 14.06 -1.85 9.84
C VAL A 16 12.72 -2.35 10.41
N THR A 17 12.64 -2.59 11.72
CA THR A 17 11.37 -2.97 12.37
C THR A 17 10.35 -1.83 12.32
N ALA A 18 10.78 -0.59 12.52
CA ALA A 18 9.93 0.60 12.39
C ALA A 18 9.46 0.79 10.94
N ALA A 19 10.35 0.63 9.96
CA ALA A 19 10.00 0.69 8.54
C ALA A 19 8.96 -0.39 8.15
N ARG A 20 9.10 -1.61 8.67
CA ARG A 20 8.08 -2.66 8.50
C ARG A 20 6.73 -2.24 9.09
N GLY A 21 6.75 -1.58 10.25
CA GLY A 21 5.54 -1.05 10.89
C GLY A 21 4.85 0.02 10.03
N ALA A 22 5.61 0.98 9.51
CA ALA A 22 5.13 2.03 8.61
C ALA A 22 4.53 1.43 7.33
N LEU A 23 5.23 0.48 6.67
CA LEU A 23 4.71 -0.26 5.53
C LEU A 23 3.42 -1.02 5.84
N GLY A 24 3.33 -1.63 7.04
CA GLY A 24 2.15 -2.35 7.49
C GLY A 24 0.91 -1.44 7.64
N ALA A 25 1.12 -0.21 8.10
CA ALA A 25 0.07 0.79 8.29
C ALA A 25 -0.36 1.48 6.98
N THR A 26 0.49 1.46 5.95
CA THR A 26 0.27 2.12 4.66
C THR A 26 -0.70 1.34 3.77
N ALA A 27 -1.60 2.05 3.08
CA ALA A 27 -2.49 1.48 2.06
C ALA A 27 -2.61 2.44 0.85
N PHE A 28 -2.88 1.88 -0.33
CA PHE A 28 -3.09 2.62 -1.58
C PHE A 28 -4.49 2.31 -2.14
N PRO A 29 -5.56 2.85 -1.50
CA PRO A 29 -6.95 2.47 -1.82
C PRO A 29 -7.46 3.08 -3.12
N LEU A 30 -7.02 4.30 -3.49
CA LEU A 30 -7.46 4.98 -4.68
C LEU A 30 -6.85 4.36 -5.94
N ALA A 31 -7.63 4.34 -7.03
CA ALA A 31 -7.19 3.83 -8.32
C ALA A 31 -6.40 4.90 -9.09
N THR A 32 -5.17 5.19 -8.62
CA THR A 32 -4.17 5.99 -9.34
C THR A 32 -3.36 5.09 -10.28
N ASP A 33 -2.66 5.67 -11.26
CA ASP A 33 -1.92 4.89 -12.26
C ASP A 33 -0.84 4.00 -11.65
N ASP A 34 -0.24 4.43 -10.55
CA ASP A 34 0.82 3.75 -9.78
C ASP A 34 0.31 2.83 -8.66
N ALA A 35 -0.98 2.88 -8.33
CA ALA A 35 -1.55 2.18 -7.17
C ALA A 35 -1.37 0.66 -7.19
N ALA A 36 -1.47 0.03 -8.38
CA ALA A 36 -1.30 -1.41 -8.52
C ALA A 36 0.15 -1.82 -8.23
N ASP A 37 1.10 -1.05 -8.74
CA ASP A 37 2.53 -1.28 -8.56
C ASP A 37 2.95 -0.97 -7.11
N ALA A 38 2.43 0.09 -6.52
CA ALA A 38 2.66 0.43 -5.11
C ALA A 38 2.16 -0.68 -4.16
N ARG A 39 0.97 -1.23 -4.39
CA ARG A 39 0.43 -2.36 -3.61
C ARG A 39 1.30 -3.61 -3.73
N ARG A 40 1.76 -3.94 -4.94
CA ARG A 40 2.65 -5.06 -5.21
C ARG A 40 4.01 -4.84 -4.52
N THR A 41 4.64 -3.68 -4.72
CA THR A 41 5.92 -3.31 -4.09
C THR A 41 5.84 -3.37 -2.57
N ARG A 42 4.77 -2.86 -1.98
CA ARG A 42 4.54 -2.95 -0.54
C ARG A 42 4.47 -4.40 -0.04
N ALA A 43 3.71 -5.25 -0.74
CA ALA A 43 3.57 -6.66 -0.35
C ALA A 43 4.90 -7.42 -0.45
N GLU A 44 5.66 -7.18 -1.51
CA GLU A 44 7.00 -7.76 -1.71
C GLU A 44 7.98 -7.32 -0.63
N LEU A 45 8.00 -6.02 -0.28
CA LEU A 45 8.86 -5.50 0.79
C LEU A 45 8.53 -6.11 2.14
N LEU A 46 7.24 -6.19 2.50
CA LEU A 46 6.83 -6.83 3.76
C LEU A 46 7.29 -8.29 3.81
N GLY A 47 7.10 -9.04 2.73
CA GLY A 47 7.60 -10.41 2.64
C GLY A 47 9.13 -10.49 2.77
N GLN A 48 9.88 -9.63 2.09
CA GLN A 48 11.35 -9.61 2.15
C GLN A 48 11.87 -9.23 3.54
N LEU A 49 11.20 -8.29 4.23
CA LEU A 49 11.54 -7.91 5.60
C LEU A 49 11.32 -9.07 6.57
N ASP A 50 10.20 -9.77 6.44
CA ASP A 50 9.82 -10.86 7.34
C ASP A 50 10.60 -12.15 7.06
N ASP A 51 10.81 -12.50 5.78
CA ASP A 51 11.43 -13.77 5.39
C ASP A 51 12.97 -13.72 5.36
N TYR A 52 13.55 -12.53 5.17
CA TYR A 52 14.99 -12.40 5.00
C TYR A 52 15.65 -11.38 5.96
N LEU A 53 15.33 -10.08 5.83
CA LEU A 53 16.16 -9.04 6.44
C LEU A 53 16.13 -9.07 7.96
N LEU A 54 14.95 -9.12 8.59
CA LEU A 54 14.81 -9.17 10.04
C LEU A 54 15.39 -10.47 10.65
N PRO A 55 15.18 -11.67 10.09
CA PRO A 55 15.87 -12.88 10.51
C PRO A 55 17.40 -12.78 10.43
N ARG A 56 17.94 -12.21 9.36
CA ARG A 56 19.38 -12.08 9.16
C ARG A 56 20.04 -11.08 10.10
N LEU A 57 19.39 -9.96 10.38
CA LEU A 57 19.86 -8.97 11.36
C LEU A 57 19.90 -9.56 12.79
N ARG A 58 18.97 -10.47 13.10
CA ARG A 58 18.89 -11.13 14.43
C ARG A 58 19.82 -12.33 14.59
N ALA A 59 20.30 -12.90 13.47
CA ALA A 59 21.03 -14.17 13.47
C ALA A 59 22.16 -14.18 12.42
N ARG A 60 23.27 -13.49 12.74
CA ARG A 60 24.45 -13.37 11.86
C ARG A 60 25.14 -14.71 11.59
N ASP A 61 25.11 -15.63 12.55
CA ASP A 61 25.78 -16.95 12.44
C ASP A 61 24.89 -18.02 11.79
N ALA A 62 23.71 -17.64 11.27
CA ALA A 62 22.84 -18.57 10.58
C ALA A 62 23.52 -19.13 9.31
N PRO A 63 23.30 -20.43 8.99
CA PRO A 63 23.82 -21.02 7.77
C PRO A 63 23.45 -20.20 6.52
N LEU A 64 24.37 -20.14 5.57
CA LEU A 64 24.14 -19.51 4.26
C LEU A 64 23.06 -20.31 3.51
N VAL A 65 22.03 -19.63 3.04
CA VAL A 65 20.96 -20.23 2.25
C VAL A 65 21.24 -19.98 0.77
N ALA A 66 21.58 -21.04 0.06
CA ALA A 66 21.74 -21.02 -1.39
C ALA A 66 20.49 -21.59 -2.06
N VAL A 67 19.79 -20.74 -2.83
CA VAL A 67 18.57 -21.13 -3.56
C VAL A 67 18.93 -21.48 -5.00
N VAL A 68 18.55 -22.67 -5.42
CA VAL A 68 18.69 -23.15 -6.80
C VAL A 68 17.43 -22.81 -7.56
N GLY A 69 17.51 -21.75 -8.38
CA GLY A 69 16.41 -21.24 -9.20
C GLY A 69 16.70 -21.41 -10.69
N GLY A 70 15.69 -21.20 -11.52
CA GLY A 70 15.83 -21.26 -12.98
C GLY A 70 14.58 -21.80 -13.66
N SER A 71 14.64 -21.83 -14.99
CA SER A 71 13.51 -22.22 -15.85
C SER A 71 13.08 -23.69 -15.68
N THR A 72 11.87 -23.96 -16.13
CA THR A 72 11.34 -25.34 -16.20
C THR A 72 12.25 -26.21 -17.06
N GLY A 73 12.66 -27.36 -16.52
CA GLY A 73 13.50 -28.32 -17.24
C GLY A 73 14.98 -27.93 -17.34
N ALA A 74 15.43 -26.88 -16.64
CA ALA A 74 16.84 -26.47 -16.61
C ALA A 74 17.77 -27.41 -15.80
N GLY A 75 17.25 -28.48 -15.18
CA GLY A 75 18.08 -29.44 -14.44
C GLY A 75 18.27 -29.14 -12.94
N LYS A 76 17.52 -28.20 -12.34
CA LYS A 76 17.66 -27.77 -10.93
C LYS A 76 17.69 -28.92 -9.93
N SER A 77 16.65 -29.75 -9.91
CA SER A 77 16.55 -30.88 -8.96
C SER A 77 17.62 -31.95 -9.22
N THR A 78 17.99 -32.17 -10.48
CA THR A 78 19.09 -33.08 -10.85
C THR A 78 20.42 -32.52 -10.32
N LEU A 79 20.65 -31.23 -10.47
CA LEU A 79 21.84 -30.55 -9.94
C LEU A 79 21.92 -30.64 -8.42
N VAL A 80 20.79 -30.34 -7.73
CA VAL A 80 20.72 -30.43 -6.26
C VAL A 80 21.02 -31.85 -5.79
N ASN A 81 20.40 -32.87 -6.40
CA ASN A 81 20.67 -34.29 -6.08
C ASN A 81 22.14 -34.65 -6.29
N ALA A 82 22.74 -34.19 -7.39
CA ALA A 82 24.17 -34.46 -7.67
C ALA A 82 25.11 -33.73 -6.69
N LEU A 83 24.76 -32.52 -6.27
CA LEU A 83 25.52 -31.77 -5.25
C LEU A 83 25.41 -32.42 -3.87
N VAL A 84 24.25 -32.91 -3.49
CA VAL A 84 24.05 -33.64 -2.23
C VAL A 84 24.61 -35.07 -2.30
N GLY A 85 24.61 -35.68 -3.46
CA GLY A 85 25.00 -37.08 -3.66
C GLY A 85 23.93 -38.09 -3.26
N SER A 86 22.69 -37.63 -3.13
CA SER A 86 21.54 -38.46 -2.84
C SER A 86 20.25 -37.90 -3.51
N PRO A 87 19.26 -38.73 -3.85
CA PRO A 87 18.02 -38.29 -4.51
C PRO A 87 17.07 -37.64 -3.51
N VAL A 88 17.36 -36.40 -3.09
CA VAL A 88 16.56 -35.63 -2.11
C VAL A 88 15.39 -34.89 -2.75
N SER A 89 15.46 -34.58 -4.03
CA SER A 89 14.41 -33.95 -4.80
C SER A 89 14.01 -34.81 -5.99
N ALA A 90 12.72 -34.94 -6.26
CA ALA A 90 12.22 -35.76 -7.36
C ALA A 90 12.41 -35.01 -8.70
N PRO A 91 13.32 -35.41 -9.58
CA PRO A 91 13.37 -34.89 -10.93
C PRO A 91 12.19 -35.45 -11.70
N GLY A 92 11.27 -34.60 -12.16
CA GLY A 92 10.06 -35.09 -12.81
C GLY A 92 9.98 -34.75 -14.30
N VAL A 93 9.56 -35.74 -15.10
CA VAL A 93 9.21 -35.57 -16.53
C VAL A 93 7.73 -35.18 -16.71
N LEU A 94 6.88 -35.42 -15.71
CA LEU A 94 5.47 -35.06 -15.70
C LEU A 94 5.24 -33.75 -14.98
N ARG A 95 4.70 -32.75 -15.67
CA ARG A 95 4.46 -31.38 -15.20
C ARG A 95 3.18 -31.24 -14.39
N PRO A 96 3.10 -30.42 -13.31
CA PRO A 96 4.19 -29.71 -12.61
C PRO A 96 4.84 -30.60 -11.54
N THR A 97 6.18 -30.63 -11.50
CA THR A 97 6.96 -31.65 -10.79
C THR A 97 7.31 -31.29 -9.35
N THR A 98 7.47 -30.02 -8.99
CA THR A 98 7.86 -29.60 -7.64
C THR A 98 6.78 -28.67 -7.06
N ARG A 99 5.83 -29.23 -6.33
CA ARG A 99 4.81 -28.44 -5.62
C ARG A 99 5.31 -27.86 -4.29
N ALA A 100 6.28 -28.48 -3.66
CA ALA A 100 6.88 -28.04 -2.41
C ALA A 100 8.40 -27.92 -2.57
N PRO A 101 9.00 -26.76 -2.22
CA PRO A 101 10.45 -26.61 -2.23
C PRO A 101 11.09 -27.54 -1.22
N VAL A 102 12.34 -27.96 -1.51
CA VAL A 102 13.13 -28.85 -0.67
C VAL A 102 14.33 -28.10 -0.15
N LEU A 103 14.42 -27.95 1.17
CA LEU A 103 15.60 -27.41 1.85
C LEU A 103 16.42 -28.56 2.41
N VAL A 104 17.67 -28.70 1.92
CA VAL A 104 18.63 -29.70 2.39
C VAL A 104 19.67 -29.01 3.24
N HIS A 105 19.89 -29.51 4.44
CA HIS A 105 20.82 -28.93 5.41
C HIS A 105 21.64 -29.97 6.16
N HIS A 106 22.78 -29.58 6.70
CA HIS A 106 23.53 -30.45 7.60
C HIS A 106 22.73 -30.74 8.88
N PRO A 107 22.72 -31.96 9.45
CA PRO A 107 21.95 -32.30 10.65
C PRO A 107 22.19 -31.36 11.82
N LEU A 108 23.43 -30.90 12.04
CA LEU A 108 23.81 -29.98 13.11
C LEU A 108 23.23 -28.56 12.93
N ASP A 109 22.83 -28.19 11.72
CA ASP A 109 22.24 -26.90 11.41
C ASP A 109 20.70 -26.92 11.46
N GLY A 110 20.11 -28.09 11.77
CA GLY A 110 18.67 -28.32 11.75
C GLY A 110 17.85 -27.37 12.65
N ALA A 111 18.44 -26.92 13.77
CA ALA A 111 17.77 -25.97 14.68
C ALA A 111 17.43 -24.63 14.02
N TRP A 112 18.15 -24.22 12.97
CA TRP A 112 17.90 -22.99 12.23
C TRP A 112 16.66 -23.08 11.34
N PHE A 113 16.41 -24.26 10.76
CA PHE A 113 15.38 -24.47 9.74
C PHE A 113 14.08 -25.08 10.27
N THR A 114 14.14 -25.69 11.47
CA THR A 114 12.96 -26.30 12.12
C THR A 114 12.10 -25.32 12.88
N SER A 115 12.56 -24.09 13.07
CA SER A 115 11.83 -22.98 13.68
C SER A 115 11.50 -21.90 12.63
N ASP A 116 10.70 -20.92 13.00
CA ASP A 116 10.30 -19.80 12.14
C ASP A 116 11.43 -18.75 11.92
N ARG A 117 12.68 -19.13 12.17
CA ARG A 117 13.84 -18.24 12.00
C ARG A 117 14.26 -18.01 10.55
N ALA A 118 13.91 -18.92 9.65
CA ALA A 118 14.16 -18.80 8.23
C ALA A 118 12.86 -19.12 7.48
N LEU A 119 12.45 -18.27 6.54
CA LEU A 119 11.21 -18.45 5.76
C LEU A 119 9.96 -18.69 6.62
N PRO A 120 9.60 -17.80 7.57
CA PRO A 120 8.51 -18.03 8.54
C PRO A 120 7.14 -18.25 7.88
N GLY A 121 6.93 -17.76 6.66
CA GLY A 121 5.69 -17.93 5.91
C GLY A 121 5.44 -19.33 5.32
N LEU A 122 6.37 -20.29 5.53
CA LEU A 122 6.24 -21.65 4.99
C LEU A 122 6.07 -22.69 6.11
N ALA A 123 5.08 -23.55 5.99
CA ALA A 123 4.89 -24.67 6.91
C ALA A 123 6.02 -25.72 6.75
N ARG A 124 6.51 -26.30 7.84
CA ARG A 124 7.63 -27.26 7.84
C ARG A 124 7.14 -28.69 7.69
N LEU A 125 7.60 -29.37 6.61
CA LEU A 125 7.45 -30.83 6.45
C LEU A 125 8.80 -31.50 6.70
N ARG A 126 8.89 -32.32 7.76
CA ARG A 126 10.10 -33.13 7.99
C ARG A 126 9.99 -34.44 7.23
N SER A 127 11.00 -34.77 6.44
CA SER A 127 11.15 -36.11 5.90
C SER A 127 11.84 -36.99 6.95
N ASP A 128 11.31 -38.22 7.17
CA ASP A 128 12.05 -39.23 7.95
C ASP A 128 13.23 -39.78 7.11
N ALA A 129 14.12 -40.49 7.76
CA ALA A 129 15.27 -41.13 7.10
C ALA A 129 14.89 -42.15 5.99
N ALA A 130 13.61 -42.53 5.92
CA ALA A 130 13.04 -43.41 4.89
C ALA A 130 12.36 -42.64 3.74
N GLY A 131 12.49 -41.30 3.71
CA GLY A 131 11.91 -40.43 2.65
C GLY A 131 10.38 -40.31 2.71
N ARG A 132 9.72 -40.81 3.78
CA ARG A 132 8.29 -40.69 3.97
C ARG A 132 7.97 -39.29 4.53
N THR A 133 7.19 -38.55 3.75
CA THR A 133 6.70 -37.23 4.11
C THR A 133 5.22 -37.29 4.49
N GLY A 134 4.89 -36.87 5.71
CA GLY A 134 3.52 -36.62 6.12
C GLY A 134 3.31 -35.13 6.37
N PRO A 135 2.15 -34.56 6.07
CA PRO A 135 1.84 -33.22 6.53
C PRO A 135 1.84 -33.20 8.07
N PRO A 136 2.29 -32.11 8.71
CA PRO A 136 2.18 -32.00 10.15
C PRO A 136 0.69 -32.08 10.55
N PRO A 137 0.38 -32.71 11.69
CA PRO A 137 -0.99 -32.81 12.16
C PRO A 137 -1.62 -31.42 12.27
N GLY A 138 -2.72 -31.15 11.54
CA GLY A 138 -3.44 -29.88 11.58
C GLY A 138 -2.98 -28.81 10.57
N ALA A 139 -2.06 -29.11 9.66
CA ALA A 139 -1.73 -28.17 8.58
C ALA A 139 -2.91 -28.02 7.61
N PRO A 140 -3.27 -26.78 7.20
CA PRO A 140 -4.25 -26.57 6.15
C PRO A 140 -3.81 -27.24 4.84
N ALA A 141 -4.75 -27.76 4.06
CA ALA A 141 -4.47 -28.44 2.79
C ALA A 141 -3.77 -27.53 1.76
N ASP A 142 -3.90 -26.22 1.91
CA ASP A 142 -3.39 -25.17 1.02
C ASP A 142 -2.14 -24.47 1.55
N ALA A 143 -1.58 -24.92 2.68
CA ALA A 143 -0.40 -24.27 3.27
C ALA A 143 0.80 -24.45 2.33
N ARG A 144 1.44 -23.32 1.96
CA ARG A 144 2.75 -23.34 1.30
C ARG A 144 3.73 -24.06 2.22
N THR A 145 4.27 -25.18 1.77
CA THR A 145 5.09 -26.07 2.60
C THR A 145 6.53 -26.10 2.14
N LEU A 146 7.47 -26.10 3.09
CA LEU A 146 8.89 -26.30 2.88
C LEU A 146 9.28 -27.69 3.42
N ARG A 147 9.78 -28.57 2.56
CA ARG A 147 10.26 -29.89 2.94
C ARG A 147 11.69 -29.80 3.44
N LEU A 148 11.93 -30.19 4.68
CA LEU A 148 13.25 -30.21 5.31
C LEU A 148 13.86 -31.61 5.18
N VAL A 149 15.09 -31.67 4.65
CA VAL A 149 15.88 -32.90 4.55
C VAL A 149 17.21 -32.67 5.24
N ALA A 150 17.48 -33.45 6.27
CA ALA A 150 18.78 -33.46 6.94
C ALA A 150 19.72 -34.46 6.27
N ASP A 151 20.84 -34.00 5.74
CA ASP A 151 21.82 -34.83 5.06
C ASP A 151 23.25 -34.38 5.43
N ASP A 152 24.07 -35.31 5.91
CA ASP A 152 25.44 -35.04 6.38
C ASP A 152 26.44 -34.82 5.23
N HIS A 153 26.03 -35.05 4.00
CA HIS A 153 26.80 -34.71 2.82
C HIS A 153 26.80 -33.22 2.50
N VAL A 154 25.79 -32.46 3.00
CA VAL A 154 25.79 -31.00 2.89
C VAL A 154 26.75 -30.42 3.91
N PRO A 155 27.69 -29.54 3.52
CA PRO A 155 28.64 -28.95 4.47
C PRO A 155 27.89 -28.13 5.53
N ARG A 156 28.43 -28.20 6.79
CA ARG A 156 27.94 -27.36 7.86
C ARG A 156 28.06 -25.87 7.52
N GLY A 157 27.06 -25.07 7.84
CA GLY A 157 27.01 -23.65 7.55
C GLY A 157 26.47 -23.32 6.15
N LEU A 158 25.98 -24.30 5.39
CA LEU A 158 25.31 -24.15 4.10
C LEU A 158 23.99 -24.93 4.09
N ALA A 159 22.96 -24.33 3.52
CA ALA A 159 21.72 -25.02 3.15
C ALA A 159 21.44 -24.78 1.66
N LEU A 160 20.95 -25.83 0.98
CA LEU A 160 20.56 -25.79 -0.42
C LEU A 160 19.04 -25.86 -0.52
N VAL A 161 18.42 -24.96 -1.29
CA VAL A 161 16.98 -24.97 -1.52
C VAL A 161 16.72 -25.25 -3.01
N ASP A 162 16.04 -26.36 -3.31
CA ASP A 162 15.51 -26.62 -4.64
C ASP A 162 14.17 -25.88 -4.79
N ALA A 163 14.16 -24.79 -5.56
CA ALA A 163 13.00 -23.93 -5.75
C ALA A 163 12.13 -24.42 -6.92
N PRO A 164 10.81 -24.10 -6.89
CA PRO A 164 9.96 -24.29 -8.05
C PRO A 164 10.44 -23.52 -9.28
N ASP A 165 9.88 -23.86 -10.45
CA ASP A 165 10.22 -23.21 -11.71
C ASP A 165 9.76 -21.73 -11.73
N VAL A 166 10.66 -20.82 -12.11
CA VAL A 166 10.38 -19.37 -12.17
C VAL A 166 9.46 -19.00 -13.33
N ASP A 167 9.40 -19.84 -14.38
CA ASP A 167 8.54 -19.73 -15.56
C ASP A 167 7.33 -20.69 -15.51
N SER A 168 6.97 -21.19 -14.32
CA SER A 168 5.83 -22.09 -14.13
C SER A 168 4.53 -21.47 -14.63
N VAL A 169 3.67 -22.29 -15.24
CA VAL A 169 2.31 -21.87 -15.63
C VAL A 169 1.45 -21.55 -14.41
N ALA A 170 1.69 -22.25 -13.28
CA ALA A 170 1.01 -21.98 -12.02
C ALA A 170 1.55 -20.71 -11.35
N THR A 171 0.71 -19.72 -11.16
CA THR A 171 1.07 -18.42 -10.54
C THR A 171 1.64 -18.61 -9.13
N GLU A 172 1.05 -19.50 -8.34
CA GLU A 172 1.49 -19.83 -6.98
C GLU A 172 2.95 -20.32 -6.93
N ASN A 173 3.36 -21.15 -7.92
CA ASN A 173 4.74 -21.64 -8.00
C ASN A 173 5.72 -20.52 -8.37
N ARG A 174 5.33 -19.60 -9.26
CA ARG A 174 6.15 -18.44 -9.60
C ARG A 174 6.34 -17.53 -8.38
N GLU A 175 5.25 -17.21 -7.69
CA GLU A 175 5.30 -16.40 -6.45
C GLU A 175 6.19 -17.04 -5.39
N LEU A 176 6.06 -18.37 -5.20
CA LEU A 176 6.90 -19.09 -4.24
C LEU A 176 8.37 -19.10 -4.66
N ALA A 177 8.68 -19.27 -5.95
CA ALA A 177 10.05 -19.16 -6.46
C ALA A 177 10.63 -17.77 -6.20
N HIS A 178 9.85 -16.69 -6.48
CA HIS A 178 10.25 -15.32 -6.19
C HIS A 178 10.49 -15.08 -4.68
N GLN A 179 9.61 -15.60 -3.82
CA GLN A 179 9.75 -15.49 -2.36
C GLN A 179 11.03 -16.18 -1.88
N LEU A 180 11.31 -17.39 -2.35
CA LEU A 180 12.52 -18.14 -1.97
C LEU A 180 13.78 -17.43 -2.43
N LEU A 181 13.80 -16.93 -3.66
CA LEU A 181 14.92 -16.16 -4.19
C LEU A 181 15.12 -14.84 -3.44
N ALA A 182 14.02 -14.18 -3.03
CA ALA A 182 14.10 -12.96 -2.21
C ALA A 182 14.67 -13.20 -0.81
N ALA A 183 14.56 -14.43 -0.29
CA ALA A 183 15.07 -14.84 1.01
C ALA A 183 16.43 -15.57 0.96
N ALA A 184 17.08 -15.63 -0.20
CA ALA A 184 18.36 -16.28 -0.39
C ALA A 184 19.55 -15.36 -0.12
N ASP A 185 20.61 -15.90 0.47
CA ASP A 185 21.90 -15.23 0.57
C ASP A 185 22.69 -15.36 -0.74
N LEU A 186 22.51 -16.49 -1.42
CA LEU A 186 23.17 -16.84 -2.66
C LEU A 186 22.16 -17.45 -3.65
N TRP A 187 22.13 -16.93 -4.86
CA TRP A 187 21.35 -17.53 -5.95
C TRP A 187 22.25 -18.44 -6.79
N LEU A 188 21.86 -19.68 -6.95
CA LEU A 188 22.40 -20.59 -7.96
C LEU A 188 21.39 -20.64 -9.11
N PHE A 189 21.60 -19.79 -10.10
CA PHE A 189 20.65 -19.68 -11.21
C PHE A 189 21.04 -20.64 -12.34
N VAL A 190 20.19 -21.65 -12.56
CA VAL A 190 20.42 -22.73 -13.52
C VAL A 190 19.66 -22.43 -14.82
N THR A 191 20.41 -22.44 -15.91
CA THR A 191 19.88 -22.34 -17.27
C THR A 191 20.57 -23.33 -18.19
N THR A 192 20.13 -23.44 -19.45
CA THR A 192 20.75 -24.31 -20.45
C THR A 192 21.25 -23.49 -21.65
N ALA A 193 22.15 -24.06 -22.46
CA ALA A 193 22.60 -23.43 -23.69
C ALA A 193 21.46 -23.07 -24.67
N ALA A 194 20.34 -23.77 -24.61
CA ALA A 194 19.16 -23.48 -25.45
C ALA A 194 18.25 -22.39 -24.89
N ARG A 195 18.36 -22.03 -23.57
CA ARG A 195 17.40 -21.16 -22.88
C ARG A 195 18.05 -20.04 -22.07
N TYR A 196 19.36 -19.87 -22.15
CA TYR A 196 20.08 -18.86 -21.35
C TYR A 196 19.65 -17.41 -21.67
N ALA A 197 19.06 -17.16 -22.84
CA ALA A 197 18.59 -15.85 -23.28
C ALA A 197 17.06 -15.65 -23.14
N ASP A 198 16.35 -16.56 -22.47
CA ASP A 198 14.89 -16.41 -22.23
C ASP A 198 14.60 -15.17 -21.38
N ALA A 199 13.59 -14.37 -21.76
CA ALA A 199 13.29 -13.08 -21.12
C ALA A 199 12.88 -13.20 -19.65
N VAL A 200 11.97 -14.14 -19.31
CA VAL A 200 11.44 -14.27 -17.94
C VAL A 200 12.53 -14.51 -16.88
N PRO A 201 13.49 -15.42 -17.09
CA PRO A 201 14.64 -15.57 -16.20
C PRO A 201 15.49 -14.30 -16.06
N TRP A 202 15.66 -13.54 -17.15
CA TRP A 202 16.46 -12.32 -17.12
C TRP A 202 15.80 -11.20 -16.32
N ASP A 203 14.47 -11.07 -16.33
CA ASP A 203 13.77 -10.10 -15.46
C ASP A 203 14.08 -10.32 -13.98
N LEU A 204 14.18 -11.60 -13.57
CA LEU A 204 14.58 -11.98 -12.21
C LEU A 204 16.05 -11.67 -11.93
N LEU A 205 16.94 -11.99 -12.87
CA LEU A 205 18.37 -11.70 -12.73
C LEU A 205 18.64 -10.20 -12.70
N ALA A 206 17.93 -9.40 -13.51
CA ALA A 206 17.98 -7.94 -13.45
C ALA A 206 17.51 -7.42 -12.07
N ALA A 207 16.45 -8.00 -11.49
CA ALA A 207 16.01 -7.67 -10.12
C ALA A 207 17.07 -8.06 -9.08
N ALA A 208 17.79 -9.18 -9.25
CA ALA A 208 18.90 -9.57 -8.39
C ALA A 208 20.09 -8.60 -8.50
N GLY A 209 20.42 -8.16 -9.72
CA GLY A 209 21.47 -7.17 -9.97
C GLY A 209 21.17 -5.83 -9.27
N ARG A 210 19.95 -5.33 -9.40
CA ARG A 210 19.52 -4.10 -8.72
C ARG A 210 19.64 -4.18 -7.19
N ARG A 211 19.43 -5.38 -6.60
CA ARG A 211 19.55 -5.64 -5.16
C ARG A 211 20.95 -6.05 -4.74
N ARG A 212 21.92 -6.09 -5.67
CA ARG A 212 23.27 -6.61 -5.43
C ARG A 212 23.31 -8.00 -4.80
N ALA A 213 22.28 -8.82 -5.08
CA ALA A 213 22.25 -10.21 -4.60
C ALA A 213 23.46 -10.99 -5.13
N GLN A 214 24.02 -11.86 -4.30
CA GLN A 214 25.10 -12.75 -4.74
C GLN A 214 24.53 -13.83 -5.66
N VAL A 215 25.01 -13.87 -6.90
CA VAL A 215 24.52 -14.80 -7.93
C VAL A 215 25.68 -15.63 -8.47
N ALA A 216 25.45 -16.92 -8.63
CA ALA A 216 26.28 -17.79 -9.46
C ALA A 216 25.39 -18.36 -10.58
N LEU A 217 25.85 -18.26 -11.81
CA LEU A 217 25.18 -18.77 -13.00
C LEU A 217 25.68 -20.20 -13.29
N VAL A 218 24.74 -21.11 -13.48
CA VAL A 218 25.05 -22.50 -13.84
C VAL A 218 24.47 -22.77 -15.21
N LEU A 219 25.34 -22.91 -16.20
CA LEU A 219 24.98 -23.31 -17.55
C LEU A 219 25.01 -24.84 -17.62
N ASP A 220 23.84 -25.44 -17.61
CA ASP A 220 23.64 -26.91 -17.66
C ASP A 220 23.51 -27.42 -19.10
N ARG A 221 23.85 -28.67 -19.31
CA ARG A 221 23.81 -29.35 -20.62
C ARG A 221 24.64 -28.63 -21.68
N VAL A 222 25.88 -28.41 -21.36
CA VAL A 222 26.81 -27.72 -22.25
C VAL A 222 27.49 -28.73 -23.16
N ASP A 223 27.30 -28.57 -24.47
CA ASP A 223 28.01 -29.34 -25.47
C ASP A 223 29.50 -28.94 -25.56
N PRO A 224 30.40 -29.86 -25.94
CA PRO A 224 31.81 -29.51 -26.23
C PRO A 224 31.91 -28.41 -27.30
N GLY A 225 32.61 -27.33 -27.01
CA GLY A 225 32.79 -26.22 -27.94
C GLY A 225 31.81 -25.04 -27.74
N ALA A 226 31.10 -25.00 -26.61
CA ALA A 226 30.13 -23.95 -26.29
C ALA A 226 30.73 -22.67 -25.63
N GLU A 227 32.05 -22.40 -25.83
CA GLU A 227 32.72 -21.22 -25.27
C GLU A 227 32.05 -19.90 -25.71
N ALA A 228 31.45 -19.87 -26.89
CA ALA A 228 30.68 -18.72 -27.37
C ALA A 228 29.44 -18.44 -26.51
N VAL A 229 28.77 -19.49 -25.99
CA VAL A 229 27.59 -19.36 -25.13
C VAL A 229 27.97 -18.83 -23.74
N GLU A 230 29.10 -19.32 -23.19
CA GLU A 230 29.65 -18.81 -21.93
C GLU A 230 29.96 -17.30 -22.03
N SER A 231 30.67 -16.91 -23.10
CA SER A 231 31.04 -15.51 -23.33
C SER A 231 29.82 -14.61 -23.53
N ASP A 232 28.79 -15.09 -24.22
CA ASP A 232 27.54 -14.35 -24.41
C ASP A 232 26.73 -14.24 -23.11
N LEU A 233 26.66 -15.32 -22.33
CA LEU A 233 26.02 -15.30 -20.99
C LEU A 233 26.75 -14.31 -20.05
N ALA A 234 28.10 -14.28 -20.06
CA ALA A 234 28.84 -13.31 -19.27
C ALA A 234 28.55 -11.87 -19.67
N ARG A 235 28.48 -11.59 -20.98
CA ARG A 235 28.13 -10.27 -21.50
C ARG A 235 26.71 -9.84 -21.09
N LEU A 236 25.73 -10.75 -21.16
CA LEU A 236 24.37 -10.50 -20.70
C LEU A 236 24.32 -10.23 -19.20
N ALA A 237 25.05 -11.02 -18.41
CA ALA A 237 25.14 -10.82 -16.96
C ALA A 237 25.76 -9.46 -16.60
N GLU A 238 26.80 -9.04 -17.32
CA GLU A 238 27.43 -7.73 -17.12
C GLU A 238 26.45 -6.59 -17.43
N ALA A 239 25.65 -6.71 -18.49
CA ALA A 239 24.65 -5.71 -18.86
C ALA A 239 23.58 -5.51 -17.77
N GLU A 240 23.25 -6.55 -17.00
CA GLU A 240 22.29 -6.51 -15.89
C GLU A 240 22.94 -6.26 -14.52
N GLY A 241 24.20 -5.81 -14.49
CA GLY A 241 24.92 -5.51 -13.24
C GLY A 241 25.39 -6.73 -12.46
N LEU A 242 25.42 -7.91 -13.09
CA LEU A 242 25.87 -9.18 -12.53
C LEU A 242 27.29 -9.58 -13.02
N GLY A 243 28.12 -8.64 -13.47
CA GLY A 243 29.43 -8.91 -14.01
C GLY A 243 30.41 -9.63 -13.05
N ALA A 244 30.15 -9.56 -11.73
CA ALA A 244 30.88 -10.30 -10.71
C ALA A 244 30.35 -11.73 -10.49
N ALA A 245 29.28 -12.16 -11.15
CA ALA A 245 28.69 -13.48 -10.98
C ALA A 245 29.64 -14.56 -11.54
N ARG A 246 29.86 -15.63 -10.76
CA ARG A 246 30.62 -16.79 -11.23
C ARG A 246 29.75 -17.61 -12.17
N ILE A 247 30.35 -18.03 -13.31
CA ILE A 247 29.71 -18.94 -14.26
C ILE A 247 30.32 -20.34 -14.07
N PHE A 248 29.43 -21.33 -13.93
CA PHE A 248 29.79 -22.76 -13.85
C PHE A 248 29.21 -23.50 -15.03
N LEU A 249 30.02 -24.23 -15.75
CA LEU A 249 29.62 -25.08 -16.86
C LEU A 249 29.42 -26.52 -16.38
N VAL A 250 28.25 -27.08 -16.67
CA VAL A 250 27.89 -28.47 -16.41
C VAL A 250 27.69 -29.16 -17.77
N PRO A 251 28.65 -30.03 -18.18
CA PRO A 251 28.55 -30.71 -19.45
C PRO A 251 27.32 -31.61 -19.57
N GLU A 252 26.81 -31.75 -20.79
CA GLU A 252 25.74 -32.72 -21.10
C GLU A 252 26.22 -34.12 -20.71
N THR A 253 25.53 -34.72 -19.76
CA THR A 253 25.90 -36.00 -19.20
C THR A 253 24.67 -36.78 -18.76
N SER A 254 24.54 -38.03 -19.16
CA SER A 254 23.46 -38.88 -18.69
C SER A 254 23.63 -39.22 -17.20
N PRO A 255 22.55 -39.15 -16.40
CA PRO A 255 22.59 -39.67 -15.04
C PRO A 255 22.95 -41.15 -14.99
N GLY A 256 23.61 -41.55 -13.91
CA GLY A 256 23.89 -42.95 -13.63
C GLY A 256 22.65 -43.77 -13.26
N ASP A 257 22.85 -45.05 -12.98
CA ASP A 257 21.77 -45.96 -12.55
C ASP A 257 21.09 -45.52 -11.23
N ASP A 258 21.81 -44.72 -10.44
CA ASP A 258 21.34 -44.10 -9.20
C ASP A 258 20.52 -42.79 -9.45
N GLY A 259 20.36 -42.38 -10.69
CA GLY A 259 19.68 -41.15 -11.09
C GLY A 259 20.49 -39.88 -10.84
N LEU A 260 21.79 -39.99 -10.45
CA LEU A 260 22.64 -38.84 -10.15
C LEU A 260 23.61 -38.55 -11.32
N LEU A 261 23.94 -37.26 -11.50
CA LEU A 261 25.05 -36.89 -12.37
C LEU A 261 26.37 -37.38 -11.78
N PRO A 262 27.33 -37.82 -12.60
CA PRO A 262 28.65 -38.18 -12.12
C PRO A 262 29.29 -37.05 -11.31
N ALA A 263 29.90 -37.36 -10.18
CA ALA A 263 30.46 -36.36 -9.26
C ALA A 263 31.43 -35.37 -9.92
N ARG A 264 32.18 -35.83 -10.93
CA ARG A 264 33.14 -34.99 -11.69
C ARG A 264 32.45 -33.85 -12.43
N THR A 265 31.21 -34.04 -12.89
CA THR A 265 30.43 -33.07 -13.67
C THR A 265 30.11 -31.82 -12.87
N VAL A 266 29.77 -31.98 -11.59
CA VAL A 266 29.41 -30.87 -10.69
C VAL A 266 30.55 -30.48 -9.74
N ALA A 267 31.72 -31.11 -9.85
CA ALA A 267 32.84 -30.91 -8.94
C ALA A 267 33.36 -29.46 -8.83
N PRO A 268 33.40 -28.63 -9.88
CA PRO A 268 33.80 -27.22 -9.75
C PRO A 268 32.87 -26.44 -8.84
N LEU A 269 31.57 -26.57 -9.04
CA LEU A 269 30.54 -25.92 -8.22
C LEU A 269 30.56 -26.47 -6.79
N ALA A 270 30.59 -27.79 -6.61
CA ALA A 270 30.65 -28.43 -5.30
C ALA A 270 31.86 -27.97 -4.47
N ARG A 271 33.05 -27.92 -5.09
CA ARG A 271 34.26 -27.42 -4.42
C ARG A 271 34.16 -25.95 -4.02
N TRP A 272 33.55 -25.14 -4.85
CA TRP A 272 33.35 -23.72 -4.53
C TRP A 272 32.40 -23.59 -3.33
N LEU A 273 31.23 -24.27 -3.33
CA LEU A 273 30.27 -24.27 -2.21
C LEU A 273 30.89 -24.82 -0.93
N THR A 274 31.70 -25.89 -1.01
CA THR A 274 32.39 -26.46 0.16
C THR A 274 33.40 -25.47 0.76
N ARG A 275 34.17 -24.79 -0.08
CA ARG A 275 35.11 -23.75 0.41
C ARG A 275 34.35 -22.59 1.05
N LEU A 276 33.28 -22.12 0.41
CA LEU A 276 32.45 -21.08 0.97
C LEU A 276 31.84 -21.50 2.31
N ALA A 277 31.36 -22.74 2.43
CA ALA A 277 30.82 -23.28 3.68
C ALA A 277 31.90 -23.45 4.78
N ALA A 278 33.12 -23.81 4.43
CA ALA A 278 34.20 -23.98 5.39
C ALA A 278 34.77 -22.66 5.93
N ASP A 279 34.78 -21.63 5.09
CA ASP A 279 35.32 -20.32 5.40
C ASP A 279 34.25 -19.41 6.01
N ALA A 280 34.34 -19.14 7.31
CA ALA A 280 33.38 -18.33 8.03
C ALA A 280 33.42 -16.86 7.64
N GLU A 281 34.58 -16.35 7.20
CA GLU A 281 34.74 -14.97 6.77
C GLU A 281 34.14 -14.79 5.37
N ALA A 282 34.44 -15.67 4.44
CA ALA A 282 33.85 -15.68 3.11
C ALA A 282 32.33 -15.82 3.16
N ARG A 283 31.78 -16.67 4.04
CA ARG A 283 30.32 -16.77 4.26
C ARG A 283 29.72 -15.45 4.76
N ARG A 284 30.36 -14.83 5.77
CA ARG A 284 29.91 -13.53 6.30
C ARG A 284 29.94 -12.47 5.21
N GLY A 285 30.99 -12.42 4.40
CA GLY A 285 31.09 -11.48 3.28
C GLY A 285 29.94 -11.61 2.27
N VAL A 286 29.52 -12.84 1.93
CA VAL A 286 28.37 -13.09 1.04
C VAL A 286 27.06 -12.60 1.70
N VAL A 287 26.82 -12.95 2.96
CA VAL A 287 25.63 -12.55 3.68
C VAL A 287 25.55 -11.04 3.85
N ASP A 288 26.67 -10.40 4.23
CA ASP A 288 26.75 -8.95 4.42
C ASP A 288 26.52 -8.19 3.11
N ALA A 289 27.14 -8.64 2.01
CA ALA A 289 26.96 -8.02 0.70
C ALA A 289 25.48 -8.09 0.23
N THR A 290 24.84 -9.25 0.38
CA THR A 290 23.42 -9.42 0.03
C THR A 290 22.52 -8.60 0.95
N ARG A 291 22.76 -8.61 2.27
CA ARG A 291 22.04 -7.81 3.25
C ARG A 291 22.14 -6.31 2.94
N ASP A 292 23.34 -5.82 2.68
CA ASP A 292 23.58 -4.40 2.35
C ASP A 292 22.84 -3.99 1.07
N GLY A 293 22.83 -4.85 0.05
CA GLY A 293 22.07 -4.63 -1.17
C GLY A 293 20.55 -4.61 -0.94
N VAL A 294 20.04 -5.50 -0.07
CA VAL A 294 18.61 -5.51 0.31
C VAL A 294 18.22 -4.25 1.11
N VAL A 295 19.11 -3.76 1.98
CA VAL A 295 18.86 -2.51 2.73
C VAL A 295 18.85 -1.31 1.79
N ASP A 296 19.80 -1.24 0.84
CA ASP A 296 19.83 -0.15 -0.16
C ASP A 296 18.57 -0.17 -1.05
N ASP A 297 18.10 -1.36 -1.47
CA ASP A 297 16.86 -1.55 -2.21
C ASP A 297 15.63 -1.15 -1.39
N LEU A 298 15.58 -1.51 -0.11
CA LEU A 298 14.51 -1.12 0.82
C LEU A 298 14.38 0.39 0.90
N VAL A 299 15.49 1.12 1.13
CA VAL A 299 15.51 2.59 1.23
C VAL A 299 14.96 3.23 -0.04
N ARG A 300 15.41 2.77 -1.21
CA ARG A 300 14.92 3.29 -2.50
C ARG A 300 13.42 3.04 -2.67
N ARG A 301 12.96 1.80 -2.46
CA ARG A 301 11.54 1.43 -2.63
C ARG A 301 10.62 2.06 -1.58
N LEU A 302 11.11 2.37 -0.38
CA LEU A 302 10.35 3.16 0.61
C LEU A 302 10.10 4.58 0.10
N ARG A 303 11.09 5.20 -0.56
CA ARG A 303 10.93 6.53 -1.18
C ARG A 303 9.98 6.47 -2.37
N ASP A 304 10.10 5.45 -3.24
CA ASP A 304 9.15 5.24 -4.36
C ASP A 304 7.70 5.10 -3.84
N LEU A 305 7.49 4.40 -2.72
CA LEU A 305 6.17 4.28 -2.08
C LEU A 305 5.72 5.57 -1.40
N ALA A 306 6.63 6.39 -0.90
CA ALA A 306 6.29 7.72 -0.38
C ALA A 306 5.80 8.66 -1.49
N ASP A 307 6.42 8.61 -2.67
CA ASP A 307 5.96 9.35 -3.85
C ASP A 307 4.56 8.89 -4.30
N ALA A 308 4.33 7.57 -4.33
CA ALA A 308 3.01 7.01 -4.59
C ALA A 308 1.96 7.41 -3.53
N ALA A 309 2.36 7.57 -2.26
CA ALA A 309 1.50 8.10 -1.21
C ALA A 309 1.12 9.56 -1.46
N GLY A 310 2.05 10.38 -1.98
CA GLY A 310 1.78 11.74 -2.45
C GLY A 310 0.71 11.75 -3.54
N THR A 311 0.84 10.89 -4.56
CA THR A 311 -0.15 10.74 -5.64
C THR A 311 -1.55 10.38 -5.09
N GLN A 312 -1.64 9.52 -4.06
CA GLN A 312 -2.91 9.19 -3.40
C GLN A 312 -3.49 10.40 -2.66
N ALA A 313 -2.66 11.17 -1.97
CA ALA A 313 -3.08 12.37 -1.24
C ALA A 313 -3.60 13.44 -2.21
N ASP A 314 -2.91 13.67 -3.32
CA ASP A 314 -3.32 14.62 -4.36
C ASP A 314 -4.65 14.21 -5.01
N ALA A 315 -4.82 12.93 -5.34
CA ALA A 315 -6.08 12.41 -5.87
C ALA A 315 -7.24 12.56 -4.87
N ALA A 316 -7.01 12.29 -3.58
CA ALA A 316 -8.01 12.51 -2.54
C ALA A 316 -8.37 13.99 -2.38
N ALA A 317 -7.38 14.89 -2.45
CA ALA A 317 -7.58 16.34 -2.40
C ALA A 317 -8.35 16.85 -3.62
N GLU A 318 -8.10 16.33 -4.80
CA GLU A 318 -8.83 16.64 -6.03
C GLU A 318 -10.31 16.24 -5.91
N LEU A 319 -10.58 15.02 -5.44
CA LEU A 319 -11.93 14.54 -5.22
C LEU A 319 -12.68 15.36 -4.16
N ARG A 320 -12.01 15.78 -3.07
CA ARG A 320 -12.60 16.68 -2.07
C ARG A 320 -12.91 18.05 -2.65
N ARG A 321 -11.99 18.65 -3.40
CA ARG A 321 -12.23 19.95 -4.06
C ARG A 321 -13.42 19.89 -4.99
N ALA A 322 -13.60 18.83 -5.76
CA ALA A 322 -14.74 18.66 -6.64
C ALA A 322 -16.09 18.67 -5.88
N VAL A 323 -16.13 18.07 -4.68
CA VAL A 323 -17.31 18.10 -3.79
C VAL A 323 -17.59 19.51 -3.28
N ASP A 324 -16.53 20.20 -2.83
CA ASP A 324 -16.65 21.53 -2.23
C ASP A 324 -17.04 22.57 -3.29
N ASP A 325 -16.42 22.54 -4.46
CA ASP A 325 -16.70 23.43 -5.58
C ASP A 325 -18.13 23.24 -6.11
N ALA A 326 -18.59 21.99 -6.25
CA ALA A 326 -19.96 21.71 -6.69
C ALA A 326 -21.00 22.23 -5.70
N SER A 327 -20.74 22.10 -4.39
CA SER A 327 -21.62 22.59 -3.34
C SER A 327 -21.66 24.12 -3.27
N GLU A 328 -20.48 24.77 -3.38
CA GLU A 328 -20.36 26.23 -3.39
C GLU A 328 -21.02 26.87 -4.61
N ASP A 329 -20.80 26.26 -5.80
CA ASP A 329 -21.43 26.72 -7.06
C ASP A 329 -22.96 26.59 -7.00
N ALA A 330 -23.47 25.49 -6.42
CA ALA A 330 -24.90 25.29 -6.27
C ALA A 330 -25.52 26.32 -5.31
N ALA A 331 -24.84 26.56 -4.16
CA ALA A 331 -25.28 27.61 -3.21
C ALA A 331 -25.33 28.98 -3.87
N ARG A 332 -24.27 29.36 -4.56
CA ARG A 332 -24.16 30.64 -5.27
C ARG A 332 -25.26 30.81 -6.32
N THR A 333 -25.45 29.80 -7.17
CA THR A 333 -26.48 29.80 -8.21
C THR A 333 -27.87 29.95 -7.62
N LEU A 334 -28.19 29.25 -6.54
CA LEU A 334 -29.45 29.36 -5.83
C LEU A 334 -29.66 30.78 -5.26
N LEU A 335 -28.64 31.33 -4.60
CA LEU A 335 -28.72 32.68 -4.04
C LEU A 335 -28.89 33.75 -5.10
N GLU A 336 -28.24 33.63 -6.25
CA GLU A 336 -28.45 34.48 -7.42
C GLU A 336 -29.87 34.37 -7.93
N ALA A 337 -30.41 33.15 -8.09
CA ALA A 337 -31.79 32.90 -8.50
C ALA A 337 -32.82 33.47 -7.50
N THR A 338 -32.51 33.50 -6.20
CA THR A 338 -33.38 34.17 -5.21
C THR A 338 -33.31 35.69 -5.31
N ALA A 339 -32.20 36.24 -5.87
CA ALA A 339 -32.01 37.69 -6.04
C ALA A 339 -32.60 38.25 -7.36
N ASP A 340 -32.70 37.42 -8.41
CA ASP A 340 -33.13 37.84 -9.75
C ASP A 340 -34.68 37.80 -9.93
N GLY A 341 -35.43 37.43 -8.88
CA GLY A 341 -36.90 37.38 -8.90
C GLY A 341 -37.48 36.07 -9.45
N SER A 342 -36.66 35.03 -9.68
CA SER A 342 -37.15 33.72 -10.14
C SER A 342 -38.10 33.06 -9.12
N LEU A 343 -37.94 33.36 -7.82
CA LEU A 343 -38.92 33.02 -6.76
C LEU A 343 -40.34 33.54 -6.96
N LEU A 344 -40.50 34.62 -7.77
CA LEU A 344 -41.77 35.26 -8.05
C LEU A 344 -42.53 34.68 -9.25
N ARG A 345 -42.08 33.58 -9.80
CA ARG A 345 -42.72 32.93 -10.95
C ARG A 345 -43.77 31.93 -10.52
N GLY A 346 -44.71 31.62 -11.41
CA GLY A 346 -45.70 30.57 -11.17
C GLY A 346 -46.71 30.87 -10.05
N GLU A 347 -46.85 29.94 -9.12
CA GLU A 347 -47.86 29.98 -8.04
C GLU A 347 -47.63 31.17 -7.08
N VAL A 348 -46.39 31.49 -6.77
CA VAL A 348 -46.06 32.63 -5.87
C VAL A 348 -46.57 33.94 -6.46
N LEU A 349 -46.38 34.17 -7.76
CA LEU A 349 -46.90 35.37 -8.45
C LEU A 349 -48.40 35.38 -8.45
N GLY A 350 -49.07 34.26 -8.71
CA GLY A 350 -50.53 34.14 -8.67
C GLY A 350 -51.09 34.45 -7.29
N ARG A 351 -50.54 33.89 -6.21
CA ARG A 351 -50.94 34.15 -4.81
C ARG A 351 -50.65 35.59 -4.39
N TRP A 352 -49.58 36.19 -4.88
CA TRP A 352 -49.30 37.59 -4.67
C TRP A 352 -50.33 38.49 -5.33
N GLN A 353 -50.69 38.23 -6.58
CA GLN A 353 -51.72 38.99 -7.28
C GLN A 353 -53.12 38.87 -6.57
N GLU A 354 -53.42 37.69 -6.06
CA GLU A 354 -54.60 37.43 -5.25
C GLU A 354 -54.61 38.25 -3.93
N LEU A 355 -53.46 38.38 -3.28
CA LEU A 355 -53.30 39.17 -2.05
C LEU A 355 -53.41 40.68 -2.30
N VAL A 356 -52.76 41.18 -3.34
CA VAL A 356 -52.70 42.63 -3.64
C VAL A 356 -54.00 43.17 -4.24
N GLY A 357 -54.74 42.29 -4.95
CA GLY A 357 -55.95 42.71 -5.69
C GLY A 357 -55.63 43.48 -6.96
N GLY A 358 -56.58 43.64 -7.85
CA GLY A 358 -56.40 44.28 -9.16
C GLY A 358 -55.94 45.75 -9.08
N ASN A 359 -55.45 46.28 -10.17
CA ASN A 359 -54.80 47.59 -10.36
C ASN A 359 -55.52 48.81 -9.81
N GLU A 360 -56.84 48.78 -9.68
CA GLU A 360 -57.61 49.90 -9.20
C GLU A 360 -57.51 50.17 -7.71
N LEU A 361 -57.39 49.11 -6.88
CA LEU A 361 -57.14 49.22 -5.44
C LEU A 361 -55.76 49.77 -5.13
N PHE A 362 -54.85 49.48 -5.98
CA PHE A 362 -53.44 49.89 -5.84
C PHE A 362 -53.22 51.39 -6.13
N ALA A 363 -53.90 51.93 -7.13
CA ALA A 363 -53.86 53.36 -7.47
C ALA A 363 -54.51 54.21 -6.33
N GLY A 364 -55.52 53.68 -5.60
CA GLY A 364 -56.07 54.22 -4.40
C GLY A 364 -55.15 54.26 -3.19
N PHE A 365 -54.36 53.23 -3.03
CA PHE A 365 -53.36 53.08 -1.96
C PHE A 365 -52.14 54.04 -2.17
N GLN A 366 -51.63 54.23 -3.35
CA GLN A 366 -50.53 55.17 -3.65
C GLN A 366 -50.92 56.62 -3.31
N ARG A 367 -52.16 57.03 -3.57
CA ARG A 367 -52.63 58.35 -3.26
C ARG A 367 -52.85 58.61 -1.74
N ALA A 368 -52.88 57.55 -0.94
CA ALA A 368 -53.17 57.57 0.49
C ALA A 368 -51.91 57.44 1.39
N VAL A 369 -50.67 57.24 0.87
CA VAL A 369 -49.46 56.94 1.62
C VAL A 369 -49.06 58.04 2.61
N GLY A 370 -49.49 59.27 2.47
CA GLY A 370 -49.23 60.39 3.41
C GLY A 370 -49.85 60.30 4.81
N ARG A 371 -50.82 59.37 5.06
CA ARG A 371 -51.47 59.13 6.36
C ARG A 371 -51.67 57.65 6.67
N ALA A 372 -50.65 56.83 6.33
CA ALA A 372 -50.81 55.45 5.89
C ALA A 372 -50.75 54.38 6.98
N ARG A 373 -50.36 54.67 8.22
CA ARG A 373 -50.03 53.64 9.22
C ARG A 373 -51.26 52.79 9.64
N ASP A 374 -52.39 53.44 9.86
CA ASP A 374 -53.62 52.75 10.29
C ASP A 374 -54.33 52.04 9.13
N ARG A 375 -54.13 52.51 7.89
CA ARG A 375 -54.72 51.93 6.68
C ARG A 375 -53.93 50.67 6.18
N VAL A 376 -52.64 50.61 6.38
CA VAL A 376 -51.84 49.37 6.11
C VAL A 376 -52.36 48.24 7.02
N ALA A 377 -52.52 48.51 8.29
CA ALA A 377 -53.09 47.54 9.24
C ALA A 377 -54.50 47.10 8.91
N ALA A 378 -55.36 48.04 8.41
CA ALA A 378 -56.73 47.76 7.97
C ALA A 378 -56.76 46.92 6.67
N PHE A 379 -55.81 47.13 5.74
CA PHE A 379 -55.70 46.39 4.50
C PHE A 379 -55.43 44.92 4.73
N PHE A 380 -54.53 44.59 5.68
CA PHE A 380 -54.15 43.18 5.97
C PHE A 380 -55.25 42.50 6.88
N ARG A 381 -55.97 43.20 7.72
CA ARG A 381 -57.03 42.62 8.58
C ARG A 381 -58.13 41.91 7.78
N GLY A 382 -58.46 42.43 6.58
CA GLY A 382 -59.46 41.83 5.71
C GLY A 382 -59.02 40.60 4.90
N ARG A 383 -57.76 40.20 4.98
CA ARG A 383 -57.14 39.13 4.13
C ARG A 383 -56.43 38.09 4.97
N SER A 384 -56.91 37.71 6.09
CA SER A 384 -56.26 36.80 7.07
C SER A 384 -55.96 35.40 6.54
N GLU A 385 -56.67 34.93 5.50
CA GLU A 385 -56.43 33.60 4.89
C GLU A 385 -55.46 33.62 3.71
N ALA A 386 -55.29 34.76 3.03
CA ALA A 386 -54.40 34.84 1.85
C ALA A 386 -52.91 34.84 2.26
N VAL A 387 -52.58 35.40 3.43
CA VAL A 387 -51.21 35.47 3.96
C VAL A 387 -50.61 34.10 4.20
N PRO A 388 -51.23 33.15 4.94
CA PRO A 388 -50.67 31.80 5.13
C PRO A 388 -50.55 30.96 3.85
N ARG A 389 -51.42 31.26 2.84
CA ARG A 389 -51.33 30.60 1.52
C ARG A 389 -50.10 31.03 0.76
N LEU A 390 -49.77 32.33 0.79
CA LEU A 390 -48.59 32.87 0.16
C LEU A 390 -47.30 32.44 0.88
N GLU A 391 -47.28 32.42 2.22
CA GLU A 391 -46.16 31.90 3.01
C GLU A 391 -45.83 30.45 2.65
N ARG A 392 -46.84 29.61 2.51
CA ARG A 392 -46.69 28.23 2.08
C ARG A 392 -46.18 28.13 0.64
N ALA A 393 -46.68 28.95 -0.28
CA ALA A 393 -46.23 28.95 -1.67
C ALA A 393 -44.77 29.40 -1.80
N ILE A 394 -44.32 30.39 -1.02
CA ILE A 394 -42.90 30.80 -0.96
C ILE A 394 -42.06 29.69 -0.36
N GLY A 395 -42.51 29.07 0.75
CA GLY A 395 -41.79 27.96 1.38
C GLY A 395 -41.59 26.78 0.42
N SER A 396 -42.67 26.33 -0.26
CA SER A 396 -42.58 25.22 -1.20
C SER A 396 -41.74 25.53 -2.46
N SER A 397 -41.79 26.80 -2.95
CA SER A 397 -40.92 27.22 -4.04
C SER A 397 -39.43 27.24 -3.65
N LEU A 398 -39.12 27.74 -2.45
CA LEU A 398 -37.75 27.73 -1.92
C LEU A 398 -37.26 26.31 -1.63
N GLU A 399 -38.12 25.45 -1.07
CA GLU A 399 -37.80 24.01 -0.90
C GLU A 399 -37.48 23.37 -2.23
N GLY A 400 -38.23 23.63 -3.29
CA GLY A 400 -37.97 23.14 -4.64
C GLY A 400 -36.62 23.60 -5.18
N LEU A 401 -36.27 24.88 -5.01
CA LEU A 401 -34.97 25.41 -5.46
C LEU A 401 -33.78 24.81 -4.68
N VAL A 402 -33.95 24.60 -3.36
CA VAL A 402 -32.87 23.97 -2.56
C VAL A 402 -32.67 22.51 -2.95
N LEU A 403 -33.76 21.78 -3.22
CA LEU A 403 -33.70 20.41 -3.70
C LEU A 403 -33.03 20.31 -5.07
N ASP A 404 -33.36 21.19 -6.00
CA ASP A 404 -32.76 21.26 -7.34
C ASP A 404 -31.28 21.62 -7.25
N ALA A 405 -30.91 22.54 -6.37
CA ALA A 405 -29.52 22.89 -6.11
C ALA A 405 -28.72 21.70 -5.53
N ALA A 406 -29.31 20.95 -4.59
CA ALA A 406 -28.68 19.76 -4.03
C ALA A 406 -28.51 18.65 -5.07
N GLU A 407 -29.51 18.42 -5.92
CA GLU A 407 -29.42 17.46 -7.02
C GLU A 407 -28.36 17.90 -8.06
N THR A 408 -28.29 19.19 -8.37
CA THR A 408 -27.27 19.74 -9.27
C THR A 408 -25.85 19.57 -8.70
N ALA A 409 -25.66 19.82 -7.40
CA ALA A 409 -24.39 19.60 -6.71
C ALA A 409 -23.97 18.11 -6.75
N ASP A 410 -24.92 17.20 -6.47
CA ASP A 410 -24.69 15.76 -6.54
C ASP A 410 -24.29 15.31 -7.96
N GLN A 411 -25.02 15.73 -8.98
CA GLN A 411 -24.72 15.42 -10.39
C GLN A 411 -23.35 15.95 -10.83
N ARG A 412 -22.99 17.18 -10.45
CA ARG A 412 -21.68 17.76 -10.76
C ARG A 412 -20.55 17.03 -10.06
N THR A 413 -20.72 16.71 -8.78
CA THR A 413 -19.76 15.91 -8.02
C THR A 413 -19.57 14.54 -8.66
N ALA A 414 -20.66 13.83 -8.95
CA ALA A 414 -20.60 12.53 -9.60
C ALA A 414 -19.94 12.60 -10.97
N ALA A 415 -20.23 13.62 -11.79
CA ALA A 415 -19.61 13.82 -13.10
C ALA A 415 -18.10 14.09 -12.98
N ALA A 416 -17.67 14.94 -12.04
CA ALA A 416 -16.25 15.19 -11.77
C ALA A 416 -15.52 13.92 -11.31
N TRP A 417 -16.11 13.15 -10.41
CA TRP A 417 -15.55 11.88 -9.95
C TRP A 417 -15.48 10.83 -11.08
N GLN A 418 -16.49 10.75 -11.95
CA GLN A 418 -16.47 9.89 -13.14
C GLN A 418 -15.34 10.27 -14.12
N GLY A 419 -14.89 11.50 -14.12
CA GLY A 419 -13.77 11.97 -14.92
C GLY A 419 -12.42 11.39 -14.52
N THR A 420 -12.26 10.90 -13.27
CA THR A 420 -11.00 10.36 -12.74
C THR A 420 -11.08 8.85 -12.52
N PRO A 421 -9.97 8.09 -12.67
CA PRO A 421 -9.95 6.66 -12.34
C PRO A 421 -10.31 6.38 -10.88
N ALA A 422 -9.78 7.19 -9.96
CA ALA A 422 -10.02 7.09 -8.52
C ALA A 422 -11.49 7.30 -8.16
N GLY A 423 -12.10 8.36 -8.69
CA GLY A 423 -13.50 8.67 -8.45
C GLY A 423 -14.45 7.62 -9.06
N ARG A 424 -14.16 7.14 -10.28
CA ARG A 424 -14.96 6.06 -10.91
C ARG A 424 -14.96 4.79 -10.05
N ALA A 425 -13.80 4.41 -9.52
CA ALA A 425 -13.70 3.23 -8.68
C ALA A 425 -14.55 3.36 -7.40
N LEU A 426 -14.58 4.54 -6.77
CA LEU A 426 -15.40 4.82 -5.59
C LEU A 426 -16.90 4.87 -5.90
N LEU A 427 -17.30 5.33 -7.10
CA LEU A 427 -18.70 5.38 -7.52
C LEU A 427 -19.27 4.03 -7.93
N THR A 428 -18.45 3.13 -8.53
CA THR A 428 -18.92 1.88 -9.14
C THR A 428 -18.83 0.64 -8.25
N GLY A 429 -18.30 0.75 -7.04
CA GLY A 429 -18.31 -0.38 -6.12
C GLY A 429 -16.96 -0.82 -5.58
N GLY A 430 -16.21 0.09 -4.97
CA GLY A 430 -15.17 -0.28 -4.03
C GLY A 430 -15.77 -0.91 -2.75
N ASP A 431 -14.92 -1.26 -1.80
CA ASP A 431 -15.33 -1.84 -0.50
C ASP A 431 -16.29 -0.92 0.30
N ALA A 432 -16.38 0.37 -0.07
CA ALA A 432 -17.29 1.36 0.52
C ALA A 432 -17.79 2.32 -0.58
N PRO A 433 -18.83 1.93 -1.34
CA PRO A 433 -19.40 2.81 -2.36
C PRO A 433 -20.05 4.06 -1.71
N VAL A 434 -20.08 5.17 -2.48
CA VAL A 434 -20.81 6.37 -2.03
C VAL A 434 -22.27 5.99 -1.76
N PRO A 435 -22.81 6.26 -0.54
CA PRO A 435 -24.19 5.95 -0.24
C PRO A 435 -25.14 6.70 -1.20
N PRO A 436 -26.24 6.10 -1.65
CA PRO A 436 -27.20 6.79 -2.50
C PRO A 436 -27.86 7.96 -1.75
N THR A 437 -28.35 8.96 -2.48
CA THR A 437 -29.11 10.07 -1.91
C THR A 437 -30.36 9.56 -1.21
N ALA A 438 -30.47 9.85 0.07
CA ALA A 438 -31.69 9.57 0.85
C ALA A 438 -32.73 10.66 0.61
N HIS A 439 -33.43 10.62 -0.53
CA HIS A 439 -34.39 11.68 -0.97
C HIS A 439 -35.40 12.05 0.09
N GLY A 440 -35.85 11.13 0.95
CA GLY A 440 -36.76 11.39 2.05
C GLY A 440 -36.13 12.31 3.09
N GLU A 441 -34.95 11.98 3.56
CA GLU A 441 -34.20 12.74 4.57
C GLU A 441 -33.78 14.12 4.04
N LEU A 442 -33.37 14.19 2.77
CA LEU A 442 -33.03 15.47 2.12
C LEU A 442 -34.25 16.41 2.10
N ARG A 443 -35.45 15.91 1.72
CA ARG A 443 -36.69 16.70 1.73
C ARG A 443 -37.04 17.16 3.13
N GLU A 444 -37.01 16.28 4.12
CA GLU A 444 -37.31 16.64 5.51
C GLU A 444 -36.37 17.70 6.06
N ARG A 445 -35.07 17.55 5.80
CA ARG A 445 -34.02 18.51 6.18
C ARG A 445 -34.26 19.85 5.50
N THR A 446 -34.46 19.84 4.18
CA THR A 446 -34.75 21.05 3.40
C THR A 446 -35.97 21.77 3.95
N ALA A 447 -37.09 21.07 4.18
CA ALA A 447 -38.29 21.65 4.77
C ALA A 447 -38.05 22.20 6.18
N ALA A 448 -37.21 21.55 6.99
CA ALA A 448 -36.84 22.04 8.32
C ALA A 448 -36.02 23.33 8.24
N GLU A 449 -35.02 23.39 7.35
CA GLU A 449 -34.20 24.58 7.18
C GLU A 449 -34.94 25.75 6.59
N VAL A 450 -35.86 25.53 5.65
CA VAL A 450 -36.75 26.60 5.12
C VAL A 450 -37.68 27.15 6.20
N ARG A 451 -38.29 26.28 7.03
CA ARG A 451 -39.06 26.73 8.17
C ARG A 451 -38.23 27.52 9.19
N GLY A 452 -37.02 27.03 9.50
CA GLY A 452 -36.08 27.72 10.38
C GLY A 452 -35.70 29.11 9.84
N TRP A 453 -35.49 29.23 8.53
CA TRP A 453 -35.25 30.52 7.88
C TRP A 453 -36.44 31.48 8.04
N GLN A 454 -37.67 30.98 7.86
CA GLN A 454 -38.87 31.78 8.09
C GLN A 454 -38.95 32.28 9.54
N GLU A 455 -38.61 31.44 10.51
CA GLU A 455 -38.54 31.81 11.93
C GLU A 455 -37.47 32.87 12.22
N ASP A 456 -36.27 32.72 11.62
CA ASP A 456 -35.19 33.71 11.78
C ASP A 456 -35.60 35.07 11.24
N VAL A 457 -36.22 35.12 10.08
CA VAL A 457 -36.71 36.39 9.50
C VAL A 457 -37.79 37.00 10.35
N LEU A 458 -38.68 36.19 10.93
CA LEU A 458 -39.69 36.65 11.90
C LEU A 458 -39.04 37.24 13.15
N ALA A 459 -37.99 36.63 13.68
CA ALA A 459 -37.24 37.14 14.82
C ALA A 459 -36.58 38.47 14.49
N LEU A 460 -35.88 38.56 13.34
CA LEU A 460 -35.24 39.80 12.86
C LEU A 460 -36.23 40.98 12.76
N VAL A 461 -37.43 40.70 12.27
CA VAL A 461 -38.49 41.74 12.16
C VAL A 461 -39.01 42.17 13.54
N ARG A 462 -39.19 41.22 14.48
CA ARG A 462 -39.64 41.50 15.85
C ARG A 462 -38.62 42.34 16.63
N ASP A 463 -37.36 41.97 16.58
CA ASP A 463 -36.30 42.64 17.31
C ASP A 463 -36.13 44.11 16.88
N ARG A 464 -36.18 44.36 15.59
CA ARG A 464 -36.05 45.72 15.05
C ARG A 464 -37.35 46.54 15.18
N GLY A 465 -38.50 45.85 15.16
CA GLY A 465 -39.80 46.49 15.44
C GLY A 465 -39.92 46.95 16.89
N ALA A 466 -39.33 46.24 17.84
CA ALA A 466 -39.35 46.59 19.26
C ALA A 466 -38.53 47.85 19.58
N ALA A 467 -37.49 48.15 18.78
CA ALA A 467 -36.62 49.31 18.99
C ALA A 467 -37.30 50.69 18.73
N LYS A 468 -38.45 50.73 18.05
CA LYS A 468 -39.18 51.98 17.78
C LYS A 468 -40.59 51.91 18.39
N ARG A 469 -40.86 52.75 19.38
CA ARG A 469 -42.17 52.83 20.12
C ARG A 469 -43.43 52.92 19.23
N GLY A 470 -43.28 53.28 17.96
CA GLY A 470 -44.42 53.36 17.03
C GLY A 470 -44.71 52.08 16.26
N THR A 471 -43.70 51.17 16.10
CA THR A 471 -43.83 49.88 15.39
C THR A 471 -44.27 48.75 16.33
N ALA A 472 -44.02 48.88 17.63
CA ALA A 472 -44.53 47.93 18.64
C ALA A 472 -46.08 47.84 18.65
N ARG A 473 -46.81 48.93 18.36
CA ARG A 473 -48.28 48.90 18.20
C ARG A 473 -48.72 48.24 16.88
N ALA A 474 -47.95 48.31 15.82
CA ALA A 474 -48.30 47.66 14.56
C ALA A 474 -48.04 46.11 14.62
N LEU A 475 -47.06 45.69 15.39
CA LEU A 475 -46.75 44.28 15.65
C LEU A 475 -47.74 43.64 16.64
N SER A 476 -48.45 44.43 17.48
CA SER A 476 -49.50 43.90 18.34
C SER A 476 -50.80 43.49 17.59
N LEU A 477 -50.82 43.67 16.27
CA LEU A 477 -51.94 43.28 15.40
C LEU A 477 -51.99 41.81 14.98
N GLY A 478 -51.20 40.94 15.65
CA GLY A 478 -51.24 39.49 15.47
C GLY A 478 -50.36 38.92 14.36
N ILE A 479 -50.25 37.63 14.39
CA ILE A 479 -49.42 36.77 13.53
C ILE A 479 -49.52 37.09 12.02
N ASN A 480 -50.66 37.62 11.58
CA ASN A 480 -50.97 37.91 10.17
C ASN A 480 -50.27 39.16 9.59
N GLY A 481 -49.77 40.09 10.42
CA GLY A 481 -48.98 41.25 9.94
C GLY A 481 -47.54 40.92 9.67
N VAL A 482 -47.03 39.86 10.26
CA VAL A 482 -45.61 39.44 10.17
C VAL A 482 -45.36 38.69 8.88
N GLY A 483 -46.27 37.82 8.46
CA GLY A 483 -46.16 37.11 7.19
C GLY A 483 -46.13 38.07 5.98
N ALA A 484 -46.90 39.15 6.04
CA ALA A 484 -46.89 40.19 5.01
C ALA A 484 -45.57 40.97 4.97
N VAL A 485 -44.98 41.26 6.13
CA VAL A 485 -43.66 41.91 6.20
C VAL A 485 -42.55 40.99 5.67
N LEU A 486 -42.62 39.72 6.01
CA LEU A 486 -41.69 38.69 5.50
C LEU A 486 -41.74 38.61 3.97
N MET A 487 -42.95 38.54 3.41
CA MET A 487 -43.15 38.46 1.98
C MET A 487 -42.63 39.71 1.25
N VAL A 488 -42.92 40.86 1.79
CA VAL A 488 -42.46 42.13 1.22
C VAL A 488 -40.93 42.25 1.35
N LEU A 489 -40.35 41.65 2.37
CA LEU A 489 -38.88 41.60 2.52
C LEU A 489 -38.23 40.73 1.44
N VAL A 490 -38.77 39.56 1.17
CA VAL A 490 -38.34 38.70 0.06
C VAL A 490 -38.50 39.42 -1.28
N PHE A 491 -39.59 40.13 -1.48
CA PHE A 491 -39.81 40.91 -2.71
C PHE A 491 -38.94 42.17 -2.81
N ALA A 492 -38.65 42.86 -1.73
CA ALA A 492 -37.73 44.01 -1.74
C ALA A 492 -36.29 43.56 -2.06
N SER A 493 -35.97 42.31 -1.76
CA SER A 493 -34.68 41.72 -2.10
C SER A 493 -34.53 41.41 -3.60
N THR A 494 -35.63 41.19 -4.30
CA THR A 494 -35.69 40.92 -5.74
C THR A 494 -35.82 42.18 -6.60
N ALA A 495 -35.94 43.39 -6.00
CA ALA A 495 -36.14 44.67 -6.71
C ALA A 495 -34.85 45.23 -7.39
N GLY A 496 -33.87 44.37 -7.69
CA GLY A 496 -32.77 44.68 -8.61
C GLY A 496 -33.12 44.51 -10.11
N LEU A 497 -34.40 44.39 -10.47
CA LEU A 497 -34.89 44.31 -11.86
C LEU A 497 -34.64 45.63 -12.61
N THR A 498 -33.46 45.81 -13.10
CA THR A 498 -33.11 46.80 -14.12
C THR A 498 -33.16 46.13 -15.49
N GLY A 499 -34.28 46.28 -16.20
CA GLY A 499 -34.29 45.98 -17.64
C GLY A 499 -35.58 45.35 -18.16
N ALA A 500 -36.19 46.01 -19.08
CA ALA A 500 -37.07 45.65 -20.24
C ALA A 500 -38.27 44.70 -20.05
N GLU A 501 -38.44 43.93 -18.98
CA GLU A 501 -39.61 43.09 -18.74
C GLU A 501 -40.61 43.71 -17.73
N ILE A 502 -40.47 45.00 -17.46
CA ILE A 502 -41.16 45.80 -16.42
C ILE A 502 -42.64 46.10 -16.75
N GLY A 503 -43.23 45.53 -17.82
CA GLY A 503 -44.55 45.90 -18.22
C GLY A 503 -45.69 45.57 -17.28
N ILE A 504 -45.58 44.55 -16.41
CA ILE A 504 -46.68 44.10 -15.52
C ILE A 504 -46.25 43.92 -14.06
N ALA A 505 -45.00 43.50 -13.76
CA ALA A 505 -44.52 43.24 -12.41
C ALA A 505 -43.90 44.48 -11.72
N GLY A 506 -43.43 45.47 -12.45
CA GLY A 506 -42.71 46.64 -11.94
C GLY A 506 -43.50 47.55 -11.02
N GLY A 507 -44.80 47.66 -11.20
CA GLY A 507 -45.69 48.49 -10.38
C GLY A 507 -45.85 47.92 -8.95
N THR A 508 -45.84 46.61 -8.80
CA THR A 508 -46.07 45.91 -7.54
C THR A 508 -44.85 45.88 -6.62
N ALA A 509 -43.65 45.75 -7.21
CA ALA A 509 -42.39 45.76 -6.48
C ALA A 509 -42.05 47.14 -5.89
N ALA A 510 -42.23 48.21 -6.67
CA ALA A 510 -41.96 49.57 -6.22
C ALA A 510 -42.94 50.00 -5.07
N ALA A 511 -44.16 49.53 -5.11
CA ALA A 511 -45.12 49.82 -4.08
C ALA A 511 -44.89 49.02 -2.77
N SER A 512 -44.44 47.78 -2.88
CA SER A 512 -44.04 46.98 -1.72
C SER A 512 -42.83 47.61 -1.01
N GLN A 513 -41.85 48.07 -1.75
CA GLN A 513 -40.71 48.81 -1.20
C GLN A 513 -41.14 50.12 -0.53
N ALA A 514 -42.04 50.89 -1.15
CA ALA A 514 -42.56 52.12 -0.55
C ALA A 514 -43.28 51.90 0.76
N VAL A 515 -44.06 50.82 0.91
CA VAL A 515 -44.74 50.45 2.17
C VAL A 515 -43.72 50.08 3.25
N LEU A 516 -42.72 49.26 2.94
CA LEU A 516 -41.65 48.90 3.89
C LEU A 516 -40.84 50.09 4.33
N SER A 517 -40.45 50.95 3.38
CA SER A 517 -39.69 52.17 3.68
C SER A 517 -40.48 53.11 4.56
N ALA A 518 -41.81 53.19 4.36
CA ALA A 518 -42.69 54.01 5.20
C ALA A 518 -42.87 53.49 6.63
N VAL A 519 -42.80 52.13 6.82
CA VAL A 519 -42.95 51.49 8.14
C VAL A 519 -41.65 51.41 8.91
N PHE A 520 -40.57 50.98 8.28
CA PHE A 520 -39.29 50.68 8.93
C PHE A 520 -38.21 51.72 8.64
N GLY A 521 -38.31 52.46 7.55
CA GLY A 521 -37.27 53.34 7.01
C GLY A 521 -36.30 52.58 6.08
N ASP A 522 -35.78 53.24 5.05
CA ASP A 522 -34.98 52.63 3.98
C ASP A 522 -33.75 51.88 4.48
N GLU A 523 -33.05 52.44 5.48
CA GLU A 523 -31.86 51.82 6.04
C GLU A 523 -32.17 50.53 6.80
N ALA A 524 -33.26 50.51 7.59
CA ALA A 524 -33.69 49.31 8.29
C ALA A 524 -34.13 48.19 7.32
N VAL A 525 -34.81 48.58 6.22
CA VAL A 525 -35.21 47.62 5.16
C VAL A 525 -33.96 47.00 4.53
N ARG A 526 -32.95 47.80 4.14
CA ARG A 526 -31.71 47.28 3.59
C ARG A 526 -30.98 46.33 4.53
N GLN A 527 -30.93 46.64 5.84
CA GLN A 527 -30.28 45.80 6.84
C GLN A 527 -31.06 44.48 7.09
N LEU A 528 -32.39 44.54 7.14
CA LEU A 528 -33.25 43.35 7.29
C LEU A 528 -33.09 42.42 6.07
N THR A 529 -33.08 43.00 4.85
CA THR A 529 -32.89 42.22 3.61
C THR A 529 -31.54 41.53 3.59
N ARG A 530 -30.45 42.22 3.99
CA ARG A 530 -29.15 41.59 4.11
C ARG A 530 -29.15 40.44 5.12
N ALA A 531 -29.61 40.69 6.33
CA ALA A 531 -29.65 39.68 7.37
C ALA A 531 -30.51 38.45 7.00
N ALA A 532 -31.63 38.66 6.28
CA ALA A 532 -32.46 37.56 5.78
C ALA A 532 -31.75 36.74 4.69
N ARG A 533 -30.98 37.40 3.81
CA ARG A 533 -30.15 36.72 2.81
C ARG A 533 -29.01 35.93 3.44
N ASP A 534 -28.30 36.53 4.40
CA ASP A 534 -27.22 35.87 5.12
C ASP A 534 -27.73 34.63 5.88
N ALA A 535 -28.92 34.73 6.50
CA ALA A 535 -29.57 33.60 7.16
C ALA A 535 -29.98 32.51 6.15
N LEU A 536 -30.47 32.88 4.96
CA LEU A 536 -30.80 31.92 3.90
C LEU A 536 -29.52 31.21 3.39
N ASP A 537 -28.47 31.98 3.10
CA ASP A 537 -27.20 31.45 2.67
C ASP A 537 -26.64 30.39 3.65
N ALA A 538 -26.63 30.72 4.94
CA ALA A 538 -26.14 29.81 5.98
C ALA A 538 -26.95 28.48 6.02
N ARG A 539 -28.28 28.55 5.89
CA ARG A 539 -29.13 27.36 5.90
C ARG A 539 -29.06 26.54 4.63
N VAL A 540 -28.97 27.17 3.47
CA VAL A 540 -28.74 26.50 2.19
C VAL A 540 -27.41 25.74 2.21
N ARG A 541 -26.36 26.42 2.67
CA ARG A 541 -25.05 25.78 2.83
C ARG A 541 -25.08 24.59 3.79
N ALA A 542 -25.87 24.66 4.86
CA ALA A 542 -26.06 23.56 5.80
C ALA A 542 -26.70 22.32 5.13
N VAL A 543 -27.71 22.52 4.28
CA VAL A 543 -28.33 21.43 3.50
C VAL A 543 -27.32 20.82 2.52
N LEU A 544 -26.65 21.66 1.73
CA LEU A 544 -25.66 21.19 0.74
C LEU A 544 -24.45 20.50 1.38
N ALA A 545 -23.96 21.03 2.51
CA ALA A 545 -22.86 20.41 3.26
C ALA A 545 -23.22 19.02 3.78
N ALA A 546 -24.46 18.83 4.23
CA ALA A 546 -24.96 17.54 4.69
C ALA A 546 -25.07 16.50 3.55
N GLU A 547 -25.43 16.95 2.33
CA GLU A 547 -25.41 16.07 1.15
C GLU A 547 -23.96 15.78 0.69
N ALA A 548 -23.09 16.76 0.72
CA ALA A 548 -21.67 16.62 0.41
C ALA A 548 -20.94 15.63 1.36
N GLU A 549 -21.43 15.49 2.61
CA GLU A 549 -20.87 14.59 3.63
C GLU A 549 -20.89 13.13 3.18
N ARG A 550 -21.82 12.72 2.32
CA ARG A 550 -21.84 11.35 1.74
C ARG A 550 -20.55 11.04 0.98
N TYR A 551 -20.02 11.99 0.24
CA TYR A 551 -18.78 11.87 -0.50
C TYR A 551 -17.55 12.02 0.41
N ARG A 552 -17.59 12.99 1.33
CA ARG A 552 -16.48 13.25 2.26
C ARG A 552 -16.26 12.08 3.19
N SER A 553 -17.32 11.49 3.76
CA SER A 553 -17.23 10.34 4.66
C SER A 553 -16.57 9.12 4.00
N VAL A 554 -16.79 8.89 2.69
CA VAL A 554 -16.09 7.84 1.94
C VAL A 554 -14.60 8.14 1.86
N LEU A 555 -14.22 9.38 1.53
CA LEU A 555 -12.80 9.78 1.46
C LEU A 555 -12.11 9.74 2.84
N ASP A 556 -12.82 10.09 3.91
CA ASP A 556 -12.27 10.08 5.27
C ASP A 556 -12.16 8.67 5.86
N ALA A 557 -12.99 7.74 5.38
CA ALA A 557 -12.87 6.32 5.72
C ALA A 557 -11.67 5.64 5.03
N LEU A 558 -11.12 6.23 3.95
CA LEU A 558 -9.95 5.67 3.28
C LEU A 558 -8.71 5.82 4.16
N ARG A 559 -8.08 4.70 4.47
CA ARG A 559 -6.72 4.70 5.04
C ARG A 559 -5.75 5.05 3.91
N THR A 560 -5.37 6.31 3.81
CA THR A 560 -4.34 6.73 2.87
C THR A 560 -2.94 6.47 3.42
N ALA A 561 -2.00 6.29 2.51
CA ALA A 561 -0.60 6.13 2.85
C ALA A 561 -0.05 7.44 3.44
N ASP A 562 0.76 7.31 4.51
CA ASP A 562 1.51 8.42 5.08
C ASP A 562 2.90 8.47 4.41
N GLY A 563 3.06 9.34 3.43
CA GLY A 563 4.31 9.51 2.70
C GLY A 563 5.46 10.04 3.57
N GLU A 564 5.16 10.92 4.54
CA GLU A 564 6.17 11.46 5.46
C GLU A 564 6.73 10.36 6.39
N ALA A 565 5.86 9.49 6.90
CA ALA A 565 6.28 8.36 7.72
C ALA A 565 7.16 7.37 6.94
N LEU A 566 6.87 7.13 5.64
CA LEU A 566 7.69 6.29 4.78
C LEU A 566 9.05 6.93 4.47
N CYS A 567 9.11 8.24 4.19
CA CYS A 567 10.37 8.97 4.01
C CYS A 567 11.21 8.94 5.28
N ALA A 568 10.63 9.22 6.44
CA ALA A 568 11.33 9.20 7.73
C ALA A 568 11.89 7.80 8.04
N ALA A 569 11.12 6.74 7.74
CA ALA A 569 11.58 5.36 7.88
C ALA A 569 12.74 5.04 6.93
N ALA A 570 12.71 5.53 5.69
CA ALA A 570 13.79 5.36 4.73
C ALA A 570 15.10 6.03 5.22
N ASP A 571 15.00 7.26 5.73
CA ASP A 571 16.14 8.02 6.24
C ASP A 571 16.74 7.40 7.51
N ASP A 572 15.90 6.86 8.40
CA ASP A 572 16.36 6.15 9.61
C ASP A 572 17.08 4.85 9.26
N VAL A 573 16.55 4.08 8.32
CA VAL A 573 17.19 2.83 7.83
C VAL A 573 18.52 3.18 7.17
N GLU A 574 18.57 4.18 6.29
CA GLU A 574 19.80 4.58 5.58
C GLU A 574 20.89 5.06 6.53
N ARG A 575 20.53 5.87 7.54
CA ARG A 575 21.46 6.34 8.56
C ARG A 575 22.01 5.20 9.40
N SER A 576 21.12 4.33 9.91
CA SER A 576 21.51 3.19 10.75
C SER A 576 22.35 2.17 9.97
N ALA A 577 22.09 1.99 8.68
CA ALA A 577 22.89 1.12 7.80
C ALA A 577 24.30 1.68 7.56
N ARG A 578 24.45 3.00 7.38
CA ARG A 578 25.77 3.64 7.26
C ARG A 578 26.59 3.49 8.55
N GLU A 579 25.96 3.66 9.71
CA GLU A 579 26.62 3.47 11.01
C GLU A 579 27.05 2.01 11.21
N GLU A 580 26.23 1.03 10.82
CA GLU A 580 26.55 -0.39 10.94
C GLU A 580 27.70 -0.80 10.01
N ARG A 581 27.69 -0.32 8.76
CA ARG A 581 28.79 -0.56 7.81
C ARG A 581 30.12 0.01 8.32
N ALA A 582 30.11 1.23 8.84
CA ALA A 582 31.30 1.85 9.41
C ALA A 582 31.84 1.11 10.65
N ALA A 583 30.96 0.66 11.53
CA ALA A 583 31.33 -0.14 12.71
C ALA A 583 31.94 -1.50 12.33
N ARG A 584 31.37 -2.16 11.32
CA ARG A 584 31.88 -3.43 10.78
C ARG A 584 33.26 -3.30 10.12
N GLU A 585 33.48 -2.23 9.34
CA GLU A 585 34.78 -1.93 8.73
C GLU A 585 35.85 -1.65 9.79
N ALA A 586 35.50 -0.92 10.87
CA ALA A 586 36.40 -0.66 11.97
C ALA A 586 36.78 -1.93 12.76
N ASP A 587 35.83 -2.86 12.95
CA ASP A 587 36.06 -4.16 13.64
C ASP A 587 36.97 -5.06 12.78
N GLY A 588 36.80 -5.07 11.44
CA GLY A 588 37.62 -5.81 10.50
C GLY A 588 39.09 -5.28 10.42
N ALA A 589 39.28 -3.97 10.43
CA ALA A 589 40.61 -3.35 10.44
C ALA A 589 41.38 -3.63 11.73
N GLY A 590 40.68 -3.78 12.87
CA GLY A 590 41.32 -4.12 14.16
C GLY A 590 41.79 -5.57 14.28
N ASP A 591 41.22 -6.52 13.50
CA ASP A 591 41.66 -7.93 13.49
C ASP A 591 42.90 -8.15 12.62
N ASP A 592 43.13 -7.35 11.58
CA ASP A 592 44.32 -7.38 10.72
C ASP A 592 45.62 -6.88 11.45
N GLU A 593 45.45 -6.00 12.47
CA GLU A 593 46.60 -5.51 13.28
C GLU A 593 46.95 -6.43 14.45
N ARG A 594 46.21 -7.53 14.67
CA ARG A 594 46.55 -8.50 15.73
C ARG A 594 47.69 -9.40 15.30
N PRO A 595 48.85 -9.33 15.93
CA PRO A 595 49.97 -10.22 15.53
C PRO A 595 49.54 -11.69 15.66
N PRO A 596 49.99 -12.58 14.75
CA PRO A 596 49.64 -13.98 14.78
C PRO A 596 49.96 -14.55 16.16
N HIS A 597 48.97 -15.14 16.83
CA HIS A 597 49.12 -15.80 18.11
C HIS A 597 50.29 -16.75 18.03
N ALA A 598 51.37 -16.43 18.73
CA ALA A 598 52.48 -17.37 18.98
C ALA A 598 51.89 -18.65 19.60
N PRO A 599 52.29 -19.83 19.10
CA PRO A 599 51.81 -21.08 19.70
C PRO A 599 52.19 -21.11 21.19
N PRO A 600 51.32 -21.66 22.08
CA PRO A 600 51.60 -21.68 23.49
C PRO A 600 52.93 -22.42 23.73
N ALA A 601 53.86 -21.72 24.35
CA ALA A 601 55.15 -22.26 24.76
C ALA A 601 54.90 -23.52 25.65
N ALA A 602 55.35 -24.65 25.16
CA ALA A 602 55.38 -25.90 25.93
C ALA A 602 56.14 -25.65 27.23
N ARG A 603 55.43 -25.58 28.34
CA ARG A 603 56.07 -25.63 29.69
C ARG A 603 56.71 -26.99 29.83
N GLY A 604 58.06 -27.02 29.78
CA GLY A 604 58.85 -28.15 30.09
C GLY A 604 58.59 -28.63 31.52
N ALA A 605 58.06 -29.82 31.64
CA ALA A 605 58.20 -30.63 32.84
C ALA A 605 59.30 -31.65 32.59
N GLY A 606 60.47 -31.39 33.20
CA GLY A 606 61.55 -32.37 33.18
C GLY A 606 61.18 -33.59 34.03
N LEU A 607 61.40 -34.76 33.48
CA LEU A 607 61.65 -35.98 34.25
C LEU A 607 62.68 -36.85 33.49
N ARG A 608 63.59 -37.30 34.28
CA ARG A 608 64.86 -38.01 34.01
C ARG A 608 64.68 -39.36 33.35
N GLY A 609 65.71 -39.76 32.63
CA GLY A 609 66.15 -40.95 32.01
C GLY A 609 65.72 -42.30 32.57
N ALA A 610 65.63 -43.23 31.68
CA ALA A 610 66.12 -44.60 31.81
C ALA A 610 66.06 -45.31 30.42
N ASP A 611 67.17 -45.69 29.98
CA ASP A 611 67.56 -46.92 29.25
C ASP A 611 66.78 -47.43 28.02
N LEU A 612 67.47 -47.40 26.90
CA LEU A 612 67.31 -48.30 25.75
C LEU A 612 67.71 -49.74 26.13
N PRO A 613 67.21 -50.78 25.45
CA PRO A 613 68.04 -51.49 24.54
C PRO A 613 67.47 -51.74 23.13
N GLU A 614 68.48 -51.93 22.24
CA GLU A 614 68.40 -52.32 20.82
C GLU A 614 67.87 -53.76 20.67
N GLU A 615 67.54 -54.08 19.48
CA GLU A 615 67.72 -55.20 18.61
C GLU A 615 66.50 -55.72 17.86
N GLY A 616 66.63 -55.71 16.54
CA GLY A 616 65.81 -56.28 15.52
C GLY A 616 66.02 -57.81 15.36
N PRO A 617 65.91 -58.41 14.16
CA PRO A 617 64.85 -58.45 13.21
C PRO A 617 64.20 -59.85 13.07
N ASP A 618 63.35 -60.05 12.09
CA ASP A 618 62.90 -61.34 11.50
C ASP A 618 61.50 -61.91 11.91
N GLY A 619 60.77 -62.27 10.87
CA GLY A 619 59.82 -63.35 10.91
C GLY A 619 58.41 -63.09 10.29
N ARG A 620 58.29 -63.39 9.03
CA ARG A 620 57.00 -63.80 8.37
C ARG A 620 56.74 -65.29 8.70
N PRO A 621 55.60 -65.86 8.30
CA PRO A 621 54.16 -65.45 8.29
C PRO A 621 53.26 -66.52 8.98
N ALA A 622 52.00 -66.30 9.19
CA ALA A 622 50.98 -67.34 9.18
C ALA A 622 49.56 -66.76 8.98
N ASP A 623 48.92 -67.31 8.03
CA ASP A 623 47.56 -67.36 7.57
C ASP A 623 46.62 -67.83 8.67
N ASP A 624 45.43 -67.28 8.75
CA ASP A 624 44.20 -68.02 8.89
C ASP A 624 42.95 -67.13 8.85
N GLY A 625 42.01 -67.57 8.05
CA GLY A 625 40.80 -66.93 7.64
C GLY A 625 39.70 -66.83 8.71
N ALA A 626 38.85 -65.84 8.55
CA ALA A 626 37.41 -65.92 8.91
C ALA A 626 36.64 -64.85 8.15
N THR A 627 35.72 -65.31 7.37
CA THR A 627 34.69 -64.61 6.60
C THR A 627 33.70 -63.90 7.48
N GLY A 628 33.46 -62.56 7.22
CA GLY A 628 32.32 -61.81 7.66
C GLY A 628 32.04 -60.66 6.70
N PRO A 629 30.77 -60.36 6.28
CA PRO A 629 30.53 -59.47 5.16
C PRO A 629 30.82 -58.00 5.54
N GLY A 630 31.69 -57.35 4.75
CA GLY A 630 32.06 -55.96 4.92
C GLY A 630 30.92 -55.03 4.58
N GLU A 631 30.54 -54.17 5.54
CA GLU A 631 29.85 -52.93 5.29
C GLU A 631 30.72 -52.02 4.44
N GLY A 632 30.31 -51.87 3.18
CA GLY A 632 30.93 -50.92 2.27
C GLY A 632 30.65 -49.50 2.73
N GLY A 633 31.58 -48.90 3.43
CA GLY A 633 31.55 -47.50 3.79
C GLY A 633 31.44 -46.62 2.55
N ARG A 634 30.24 -46.12 2.30
CA ARG A 634 29.94 -45.05 1.32
C ARG A 634 30.63 -43.78 1.83
N GLY A 635 31.89 -43.58 1.46
CA GLY A 635 32.57 -42.30 1.68
C GLY A 635 31.79 -41.23 0.97
N GLY A 636 31.21 -40.29 1.73
CA GLY A 636 30.32 -39.26 1.23
C GLY A 636 30.93 -38.48 0.06
N PHE A 637 30.07 -38.01 -0.82
CA PHE A 637 30.42 -37.26 -2.03
C PHE A 637 31.43 -36.14 -1.76
N TRP A 638 31.23 -35.35 -0.71
CA TRP A 638 32.10 -34.24 -0.32
C TRP A 638 33.51 -34.68 0.10
N ARG A 639 33.69 -35.82 0.77
CA ARG A 639 35.01 -36.38 1.09
C ARG A 639 35.78 -36.83 -0.14
N ARG A 640 35.09 -37.32 -1.17
CA ARG A 640 35.74 -37.69 -2.46
C ARG A 640 36.19 -36.47 -3.24
N VAL A 641 35.39 -35.39 -3.24
CA VAL A 641 35.75 -34.12 -3.91
C VAL A 641 36.98 -33.47 -3.28
N LEU A 642 37.18 -33.58 -1.95
CA LEU A 642 38.32 -33.01 -1.24
C LEU A 642 39.60 -33.85 -1.41
N ARG A 643 39.52 -35.19 -1.62
CA ARG A 643 40.71 -36.06 -1.81
C ARG A 643 41.24 -36.09 -3.23
N GLY A 644 40.49 -35.65 -4.23
CA GLY A 644 40.92 -35.68 -5.64
C GLY A 644 41.81 -34.50 -6.07
N GLY A 645 42.35 -33.70 -5.16
CA GLY A 645 43.11 -32.48 -5.45
C GLY A 645 44.63 -32.60 -5.47
N HIS A 646 45.21 -33.80 -5.42
CA HIS A 646 46.62 -34.02 -5.59
C HIS A 646 46.86 -35.12 -6.64
N GLY A 647 46.97 -34.70 -7.89
CA GLY A 647 47.40 -35.49 -9.03
C GLY A 647 47.46 -34.63 -10.26
#